data_04bb96ad8db8c47cfcf65239943ce9b3
#
_entry.id   04bb96ad8db8c47cfcf65239943ce9b3
#
_cell.length_a   1.000
_cell.length_b   1.000
_cell.length_c   1.000
_cell.angle_alpha   90.00
_cell.angle_beta   90.00
_cell.angle_gamma   90.00
#
_symmetry.space_group_name_H-M   'P 1'
#
loop_
_entity.id
_entity.type
_entity.pdbx_description
1 polymer ?
#
loop_
_entity_poly.entity_id
_entity_poly.type
_entity_poly.pdbx_seq_one_letter_code
_entity_poly.pdbx_strand_id
1 'polypeptide(L)'
;MKKTALIKTSLREIRQSTTRFLSIMGIIFLGVMVFVGLKATGPDMIKTANNYYQKEQLPDARIISTMGLEKKDLTTLQSLKDVETVVPRYTIDATIGPQNNAVKLFGYRKNQAGSVNYQVVDGRLPKQTNEIALDTLAKTRYDYKMGDKITLNDVAIKEKGLTQTHFTVVGFINSAEYIDNTSRGTTTVGSGTLNFFGVVSEKAFDSQRYPELLISFRSLKHQNTYFSDYEKKREQALNQVKEALKNRPEEQIAALRDSAQPDINQGRQALETGKQALAQLEQQPGIPAEMLEKQKDELAKQEQLLAEKETELANLKAPTYYYFTREDNPGFSEYQDNADRISSLATLFPLFFFLIAALVSLTTMTRMVEEKRMEIGSLKALGYRNREIASIFITYATVASLTGALLGLAVGYYLFPKIIFDAYGQMYNIPDLVTPWYLNYSLWGIIVALACTVGAALVTLRIDLLSTPATLLRPKAPKAGQRILLERIRPLWQRMSFIQKVTARNLFRYKRRMLMTVIGIAGCMGLLIVGFGLRDSIVDVATIQFNKIWHYQAVVTFKEQTTPEETKEYQETLRKLDGLNKTIPLYSEIFKTKGKGAPTQNITLYVRQDPSKMADFQLFNDRVTGEKYSLNDDGVIINEKLAKLFGYKVGDQLNLENSDNQTYHVKIAAIAENYTGHFVYMTPKLYQTMTKQKPEYNTEFLLFDKKLSSKQETSIGEALTKQPKVLNITFLTAMKGSFDDMLKSLDIVIWVLIAVSGSLALIVLYNLTNINVSERIRELSTIKVLGFYDREVTTYVYRENIILTFIGIIVGCFFGKILHQYILATVEVDLIMFSPIIHWPSYLYSAVITMCFTLFVMVIMHRKLKKINMIEALKSNE
;
A
#
# COMPACT_ATOMS: atom_id res chain seq x y z
N MET A 1 -0.43 59.60 15.02
CA MET A 1 -0.54 59.69 13.57
C MET A 1 -0.49 58.30 12.92
N LYS A 2 -1.49 57.94 12.11
CA LYS A 2 -1.45 56.70 11.34
C LYS A 2 -0.30 56.82 10.31
N LYS A 3 0.71 55.94 10.40
CA LYS A 3 1.89 56.00 9.54
C LYS A 3 1.58 55.42 8.13
N THR A 4 0.61 56.02 7.46
CA THR A 4 0.18 55.67 6.08
C THR A 4 1.33 55.66 5.09
N ALA A 5 2.39 56.46 5.33
CA ALA A 5 3.59 56.48 4.51
C ALA A 5 4.34 55.12 4.52
N LEU A 6 4.49 54.46 5.70
CA LEU A 6 5.17 53.16 5.81
C LEU A 6 4.41 52.06 5.08
N ILE A 7 3.07 52.03 5.16
CA ILE A 7 2.26 51.09 4.43
C ILE A 7 2.39 51.26 2.92
N LYS A 8 2.36 52.53 2.45
CA LYS A 8 2.58 52.87 1.03
C LYS A 8 3.97 52.39 0.57
N THR A 9 4.99 52.58 1.39
CA THR A 9 6.35 52.14 1.10
C THR A 9 6.40 50.59 0.99
N SER A 10 5.78 49.86 1.91
CA SER A 10 5.72 48.39 1.83
C SER A 10 5.02 47.90 0.56
N LEU A 11 3.91 48.50 0.15
CA LEU A 11 3.19 48.17 -1.09
C LEU A 11 4.01 48.52 -2.35
N ARG A 12 4.72 49.68 -2.31
CA ARG A 12 5.62 50.07 -3.41
C ARG A 12 6.80 49.10 -3.56
N GLU A 13 7.31 48.59 -2.43
CA GLU A 13 8.39 47.60 -2.41
C GLU A 13 7.96 46.26 -3.05
N ILE A 14 6.73 45.79 -2.78
CA ILE A 14 6.17 44.62 -3.44
C ILE A 14 6.14 44.80 -4.96
N ARG A 15 5.70 45.98 -5.42
CA ARG A 15 5.59 46.32 -6.86
C ARG A 15 6.98 46.45 -7.51
N GLN A 16 7.97 46.97 -6.82
CA GLN A 16 9.35 47.12 -7.33
C GLN A 16 10.14 45.82 -7.34
N SER A 17 9.84 44.88 -6.44
CA SER A 17 10.53 43.58 -6.32
C SER A 17 9.61 42.38 -6.59
N THR A 18 8.68 42.50 -7.56
CA THR A 18 7.69 41.49 -7.92
C THR A 18 8.29 40.10 -8.15
N THR A 19 9.43 40.02 -8.81
CA THR A 19 10.11 38.73 -9.09
C THR A 19 10.52 37.99 -7.82
N ARG A 20 11.03 38.69 -6.82
CA ARG A 20 11.41 38.12 -5.52
C ARG A 20 10.17 37.76 -4.70
N PHE A 21 9.16 38.64 -4.75
CA PHE A 21 7.87 38.39 -4.11
C PHE A 21 7.24 37.08 -4.64
N LEU A 22 7.15 36.94 -5.97
CA LEU A 22 6.61 35.75 -6.62
C LEU A 22 7.44 34.48 -6.33
N SER A 23 8.75 34.61 -6.19
CA SER A 23 9.60 33.46 -5.83
C SER A 23 9.33 32.96 -4.41
N ILE A 24 9.23 33.86 -3.42
CA ILE A 24 8.89 33.49 -2.03
C ILE A 24 7.46 32.94 -1.98
N MET A 25 6.52 33.63 -2.59
CA MET A 25 5.12 33.21 -2.67
C MET A 25 5.00 31.84 -3.32
N GLY A 26 5.70 31.58 -4.43
CA GLY A 26 5.66 30.32 -5.17
C GLY A 26 6.26 29.15 -4.40
N ILE A 27 7.36 29.36 -3.66
CA ILE A 27 7.94 28.30 -2.83
C ILE A 27 7.02 27.96 -1.64
N ILE A 28 6.44 28.98 -0.99
CA ILE A 28 5.46 28.78 0.10
C ILE A 28 4.19 28.12 -0.43
N PHE A 29 3.70 28.56 -1.59
CA PHE A 29 2.59 27.92 -2.28
C PHE A 29 2.83 26.42 -2.47
N LEU A 30 3.96 26.04 -3.06
CA LEU A 30 4.31 24.61 -3.24
C LEU A 30 4.44 23.87 -1.91
N GLY A 31 5.13 24.46 -0.93
CA GLY A 31 5.33 23.84 0.38
C GLY A 31 4.01 23.57 1.11
N VAL A 32 3.10 24.55 1.15
CA VAL A 32 1.79 24.43 1.79
C VAL A 32 0.87 23.52 0.99
N MET A 33 0.88 23.63 -0.34
CA MET A 33 0.10 22.79 -1.25
C MET A 33 0.43 21.30 -1.04
N VAL A 34 1.72 20.95 -1.00
CA VAL A 34 2.18 19.58 -0.77
C VAL A 34 1.86 19.12 0.64
N PHE A 35 2.10 19.96 1.64
CA PHE A 35 1.84 19.65 3.04
C PHE A 35 0.37 19.30 3.27
N VAL A 36 -0.52 20.21 2.89
CA VAL A 36 -1.95 20.03 3.14
C VAL A 36 -2.53 18.96 2.23
N GLY A 37 -2.12 18.93 0.97
CA GLY A 37 -2.63 17.95 0.01
C GLY A 37 -2.31 16.51 0.40
N LEU A 38 -1.05 16.21 0.72
CA LEU A 38 -0.67 14.87 1.16
C LEU A 38 -1.26 14.55 2.55
N LYS A 39 -1.27 15.54 3.48
CA LYS A 39 -1.76 15.32 4.86
C LYS A 39 -3.26 15.07 4.91
N ALA A 40 -4.04 15.64 4.01
CA ALA A 40 -5.48 15.43 3.90
C ALA A 40 -5.82 14.10 3.20
N THR A 41 -5.00 13.64 2.26
CA THR A 41 -5.34 12.50 1.39
C THR A 41 -5.62 11.22 2.15
N GLY A 42 -4.77 10.81 3.10
CA GLY A 42 -5.01 9.60 3.91
C GLY A 42 -6.32 9.66 4.69
N PRO A 43 -6.56 10.69 5.52
CA PRO A 43 -7.84 10.89 6.20
C PRO A 43 -9.06 11.01 5.26
N ASP A 44 -8.90 11.59 4.06
CA ASP A 44 -9.97 11.67 3.05
C ASP A 44 -10.31 10.28 2.51
N MET A 45 -9.31 9.46 2.20
CA MET A 45 -9.49 8.06 1.80
C MET A 45 -10.25 7.28 2.89
N ILE A 46 -9.80 7.31 4.12
CA ILE A 46 -10.43 6.61 5.26
C ILE A 46 -11.88 7.08 5.46
N LYS A 47 -12.12 8.38 5.42
CA LYS A 47 -13.47 8.94 5.57
C LYS A 47 -14.39 8.53 4.43
N THR A 48 -13.88 8.54 3.20
CA THR A 48 -14.61 8.12 2.00
C THR A 48 -15.02 6.65 2.11
N ALA A 49 -14.07 5.77 2.45
CA ALA A 49 -14.35 4.35 2.63
C ALA A 49 -15.36 4.10 3.78
N ASN A 50 -15.17 4.76 4.92
CA ASN A 50 -16.09 4.60 6.05
C ASN A 50 -17.52 5.05 5.72
N ASN A 51 -17.68 6.16 4.99
CA ASN A 51 -18.99 6.61 4.51
C ASN A 51 -19.62 5.58 3.54
N TYR A 52 -18.81 4.99 2.66
CA TYR A 52 -19.25 3.96 1.73
C TYR A 52 -19.71 2.70 2.49
N TYR A 53 -18.95 2.22 3.47
CA TYR A 53 -19.31 1.04 4.27
C TYR A 53 -20.60 1.27 5.08
N GLN A 54 -20.77 2.45 5.64
CA GLN A 54 -22.00 2.79 6.37
C GLN A 54 -23.22 2.88 5.43
N LYS A 55 -23.06 3.50 4.27
CA LYS A 55 -24.12 3.64 3.26
C LYS A 55 -24.56 2.27 2.73
N GLU A 56 -23.60 1.40 2.45
CA GLU A 56 -23.87 0.07 1.88
C GLU A 56 -24.09 -1.01 2.96
N GLN A 57 -24.18 -0.62 4.23
CA GLN A 57 -24.48 -1.50 5.38
C GLN A 57 -23.54 -2.71 5.46
N LEU A 58 -22.23 -2.46 5.33
CA LEU A 58 -21.21 -3.51 5.48
C LEU A 58 -21.29 -4.11 6.90
N PRO A 59 -21.51 -5.44 7.06
CA PRO A 59 -21.59 -6.07 8.37
C PRO A 59 -20.26 -5.97 9.13
N ASP A 60 -20.35 -6.03 10.47
CA ASP A 60 -19.16 -5.96 11.34
C ASP A 60 -18.47 -7.32 11.47
N ALA A 61 -19.25 -8.41 11.37
CA ALA A 61 -18.74 -9.78 11.40
C ALA A 61 -19.58 -10.71 10.52
N ARG A 62 -18.97 -11.82 10.13
CA ARG A 62 -19.59 -12.90 9.36
C ARG A 62 -19.26 -14.24 10.01
N ILE A 63 -20.24 -15.10 10.16
CA ILE A 63 -20.08 -16.45 10.70
C ILE A 63 -20.37 -17.46 9.59
N ILE A 64 -19.52 -18.46 9.48
CA ILE A 64 -19.68 -19.60 8.56
C ILE A 64 -19.53 -20.88 9.38
N SER A 65 -20.27 -21.93 9.04
CA SER A 65 -20.15 -23.24 9.64
C SER A 65 -19.90 -24.29 8.55
N THR A 66 -19.07 -25.29 8.85
CA THR A 66 -18.77 -26.39 7.93
C THR A 66 -19.99 -27.25 7.57
N MET A 67 -21.03 -27.26 8.44
CA MET A 67 -22.30 -27.98 8.20
C MET A 67 -23.47 -27.02 7.97
N GLY A 68 -23.20 -25.72 7.79
CA GLY A 68 -24.20 -24.66 7.70
C GLY A 68 -24.77 -24.27 9.07
N LEU A 69 -25.44 -23.12 9.09
CA LEU A 69 -26.02 -22.50 10.28
C LEU A 69 -27.53 -22.71 10.30
N GLU A 70 -28.12 -22.88 11.48
CA GLU A 70 -29.51 -23.20 11.68
C GLU A 70 -30.33 -22.01 12.21
N LYS A 71 -31.64 -22.09 12.15
CA LYS A 71 -32.54 -21.10 12.74
C LYS A 71 -32.28 -20.86 14.24
N LYS A 72 -31.79 -21.87 14.96
CA LYS A 72 -31.45 -21.78 16.38
C LYS A 72 -30.23 -20.88 16.58
N ASP A 73 -29.22 -20.96 15.69
CA ASP A 73 -28.06 -20.08 15.72
C ASP A 73 -28.47 -18.63 15.52
N LEU A 74 -29.36 -18.38 14.53
CA LEU A 74 -29.93 -17.07 14.25
C LEU A 74 -30.63 -16.49 15.49
N THR A 75 -31.53 -17.26 16.11
CA THR A 75 -32.29 -16.81 17.30
C THR A 75 -31.40 -16.58 18.52
N THR A 76 -30.39 -17.42 18.73
CA THR A 76 -29.41 -17.25 19.80
C THR A 76 -28.67 -15.93 19.66
N LEU A 77 -28.19 -15.60 18.45
CA LEU A 77 -27.49 -14.35 18.19
C LEU A 77 -28.40 -13.13 18.29
N GLN A 78 -29.65 -13.21 17.85
CA GLN A 78 -30.64 -12.12 17.99
C GLN A 78 -31.00 -11.80 19.44
N SER A 79 -30.80 -12.73 20.37
CA SER A 79 -31.04 -12.53 21.80
C SER A 79 -29.92 -11.73 22.48
N LEU A 80 -28.76 -11.56 21.85
CA LEU A 80 -27.62 -10.84 22.41
C LEU A 80 -27.89 -9.32 22.44
N LYS A 81 -27.61 -8.68 23.58
CA LYS A 81 -27.95 -7.27 23.82
C LYS A 81 -27.26 -6.30 22.87
N ASP A 82 -26.00 -6.56 22.48
CA ASP A 82 -25.22 -5.67 21.60
C ASP A 82 -25.44 -5.95 20.11
N VAL A 83 -26.08 -7.04 19.77
CA VAL A 83 -26.40 -7.35 18.36
C VAL A 83 -27.55 -6.47 17.88
N GLU A 84 -27.31 -5.71 16.81
CA GLU A 84 -28.33 -4.88 16.16
C GLU A 84 -29.13 -5.69 15.14
N THR A 85 -28.40 -6.37 14.23
CA THR A 85 -29.02 -7.21 13.18
C THR A 85 -28.22 -8.49 12.98
N VAL A 86 -28.94 -9.59 12.71
CA VAL A 86 -28.37 -10.84 12.20
C VAL A 86 -29.14 -11.20 10.95
N VAL A 87 -28.43 -11.30 9.83
CA VAL A 87 -29.02 -11.56 8.52
C VAL A 87 -28.48 -12.88 7.97
N PRO A 88 -29.35 -13.89 7.80
CA PRO A 88 -28.97 -15.10 7.11
C PRO A 88 -28.80 -14.82 5.61
N ARG A 89 -27.75 -15.34 5.00
CA ARG A 89 -27.46 -15.18 3.58
C ARG A 89 -27.07 -16.51 2.95
N TYR A 90 -27.66 -16.79 1.80
CA TYR A 90 -27.29 -17.93 0.98
C TYR A 90 -26.12 -17.56 0.08
N THR A 91 -25.17 -18.44 -0.02
CA THR A 91 -24.03 -18.29 -0.92
C THR A 91 -23.63 -19.62 -1.54
N ILE A 92 -23.14 -19.57 -2.78
CA ILE A 92 -22.60 -20.73 -3.47
C ILE A 92 -21.49 -20.29 -4.43
N ASP A 93 -20.42 -21.08 -4.46
CA ASP A 93 -19.38 -20.94 -5.46
C ASP A 93 -19.69 -21.85 -6.65
N ALA A 94 -19.65 -21.29 -7.86
CA ALA A 94 -19.97 -21.98 -9.10
C ALA A 94 -19.02 -21.53 -10.23
N THR A 95 -19.05 -22.24 -11.35
CA THR A 95 -18.37 -21.79 -12.57
C THR A 95 -19.37 -21.47 -13.66
N ILE A 96 -19.07 -20.45 -14.49
CA ILE A 96 -19.93 -19.99 -15.58
C ILE A 96 -19.16 -19.82 -16.90
N GLY A 97 -19.90 -20.02 -17.99
CA GLY A 97 -19.40 -19.80 -19.35
C GLY A 97 -18.37 -20.82 -19.82
N PRO A 98 -17.92 -20.69 -21.08
CA PRO A 98 -16.99 -21.64 -21.69
C PRO A 98 -15.58 -21.57 -21.11
N GLN A 99 -15.24 -20.49 -20.41
CA GLN A 99 -13.94 -20.28 -19.78
C GLN A 99 -13.90 -20.74 -18.31
N ASN A 100 -14.98 -21.39 -17.81
CA ASN A 100 -15.11 -21.81 -16.43
C ASN A 100 -14.79 -20.73 -15.40
N ASN A 101 -15.25 -19.51 -15.65
CA ASN A 101 -15.04 -18.40 -14.72
C ASN A 101 -15.70 -18.70 -13.37
N ALA A 102 -14.92 -18.68 -12.31
CA ALA A 102 -15.42 -18.92 -10.96
C ALA A 102 -16.20 -17.70 -10.46
N VAL A 103 -17.43 -17.91 -10.03
CA VAL A 103 -18.35 -16.88 -9.51
C VAL A 103 -18.86 -17.27 -8.14
N LYS A 104 -18.88 -16.32 -7.21
CA LYS A 104 -19.60 -16.48 -5.95
C LYS A 104 -20.97 -15.82 -6.06
N LEU A 105 -22.02 -16.62 -5.93
CA LEU A 105 -23.40 -16.16 -6.00
C LEU A 105 -23.94 -15.90 -4.59
N PHE A 106 -24.58 -14.74 -4.42
CA PHE A 106 -25.23 -14.32 -3.18
C PHE A 106 -26.74 -14.26 -3.38
N GLY A 107 -27.49 -14.81 -2.43
CA GLY A 107 -28.94 -14.63 -2.34
C GLY A 107 -29.28 -13.21 -1.88
N TYR A 108 -30.10 -12.50 -2.64
CA TYR A 108 -30.52 -11.13 -2.36
C TYR A 108 -32.01 -11.04 -2.06
N ARG A 109 -32.35 -10.36 -0.97
CA ARG A 109 -33.69 -9.94 -0.63
C ARG A 109 -33.77 -8.42 -0.56
N LYS A 110 -34.71 -7.85 -1.32
CA LYS A 110 -34.91 -6.41 -1.36
C LYS A 110 -35.39 -5.89 0.01
N ASN A 111 -34.78 -4.75 0.46
CA ASN A 111 -35.16 -4.03 1.69
C ASN A 111 -35.02 -4.83 2.99
N GLN A 112 -34.13 -5.80 3.06
CA GLN A 112 -33.81 -6.49 4.29
C GLN A 112 -32.87 -5.63 5.16
N ALA A 113 -33.33 -5.20 6.33
CA ALA A 113 -32.51 -4.42 7.25
C ALA A 113 -31.26 -5.20 7.67
N GLY A 114 -30.10 -4.56 7.63
CA GLY A 114 -28.80 -5.16 7.97
C GLY A 114 -28.22 -6.06 6.88
N SER A 115 -28.88 -6.19 5.72
CA SER A 115 -28.30 -6.85 4.55
C SER A 115 -27.34 -5.89 3.84
N VAL A 116 -26.29 -6.44 3.24
CA VAL A 116 -25.39 -5.66 2.37
C VAL A 116 -26.19 -5.07 1.21
N ASN A 117 -26.05 -3.75 1.03
CA ASN A 117 -26.58 -3.10 -0.16
C ASN A 117 -25.58 -3.24 -1.32
N TYR A 118 -26.11 -3.24 -2.52
CA TYR A 118 -25.32 -3.30 -3.75
C TYR A 118 -25.51 -2.01 -4.55
N GLN A 119 -24.40 -1.38 -4.88
CA GLN A 119 -24.40 -0.19 -5.74
C GLN A 119 -24.63 -0.63 -7.20
N VAL A 120 -25.76 -0.26 -7.78
CA VAL A 120 -26.04 -0.53 -9.20
C VAL A 120 -25.27 0.47 -10.05
N VAL A 121 -24.40 -0.04 -10.93
CA VAL A 121 -23.60 0.76 -11.88
C VAL A 121 -24.32 0.82 -13.23
N ASP A 122 -24.92 -0.31 -13.65
CA ASP A 122 -25.64 -0.40 -14.92
C ASP A 122 -26.81 -1.38 -14.76
N GLY A 123 -27.96 -1.09 -15.34
CA GLY A 123 -29.16 -1.94 -15.27
C GLY A 123 -29.85 -1.89 -13.90
N ARG A 124 -30.12 -3.05 -13.31
CA ARG A 124 -30.90 -3.20 -12.06
C ARG A 124 -30.53 -4.47 -11.28
N LEU A 125 -30.95 -4.55 -10.02
CA LEU A 125 -30.89 -5.77 -9.21
C LEU A 125 -31.93 -6.80 -9.66
N PRO A 126 -31.72 -8.13 -9.41
CA PRO A 126 -32.60 -9.20 -9.78
C PRO A 126 -33.96 -9.06 -9.09
N LYS A 127 -35.02 -9.32 -9.84
CA LYS A 127 -36.41 -9.38 -9.34
C LYS A 127 -37.00 -10.79 -9.44
N GLN A 128 -36.56 -11.56 -10.45
CA GLN A 128 -37.01 -12.92 -10.71
C GLN A 128 -35.91 -13.94 -10.37
N THR A 129 -36.29 -15.20 -10.20
CA THR A 129 -35.36 -16.27 -9.81
C THR A 129 -34.37 -16.64 -10.92
N ASN A 130 -34.67 -16.34 -12.18
CA ASN A 130 -33.77 -16.55 -13.33
C ASN A 130 -33.02 -15.32 -13.77
N GLU A 131 -32.93 -14.28 -12.92
CA GLU A 131 -32.15 -13.05 -13.16
C GLU A 131 -30.93 -13.01 -12.28
N ILE A 132 -29.86 -12.42 -12.81
CA ILE A 132 -28.58 -12.19 -12.09
C ILE A 132 -28.08 -10.78 -12.34
N ALA A 133 -27.56 -10.14 -11.29
CA ALA A 133 -26.70 -8.97 -11.41
C ALA A 133 -25.27 -9.39 -11.11
N LEU A 134 -24.34 -9.06 -12.00
CA LEU A 134 -22.94 -9.43 -11.90
C LEU A 134 -22.09 -8.28 -11.37
N ASP A 135 -20.97 -8.59 -10.78
CA ASP A 135 -19.90 -7.68 -10.47
C ASP A 135 -19.48 -6.85 -11.70
N THR A 136 -19.16 -5.59 -11.51
CA THR A 136 -18.64 -4.72 -12.59
C THR A 136 -17.40 -5.29 -13.27
N LEU A 137 -16.57 -6.10 -12.58
CA LEU A 137 -15.43 -6.80 -13.18
C LEU A 137 -15.86 -7.79 -14.27
N ALA A 138 -17.03 -8.41 -14.16
CA ALA A 138 -17.55 -9.30 -15.19
C ALA A 138 -17.73 -8.54 -16.52
N LYS A 139 -18.18 -7.27 -16.47
CA LYS A 139 -18.29 -6.40 -17.65
C LYS A 139 -16.93 -5.95 -18.17
N THR A 140 -16.03 -5.50 -17.29
CA THR A 140 -14.80 -4.79 -17.68
C THR A 140 -13.65 -5.71 -18.06
N ARG A 141 -13.56 -6.91 -17.45
CA ARG A 141 -12.46 -7.86 -17.68
C ARG A 141 -12.87 -9.12 -18.47
N TYR A 142 -14.16 -9.49 -18.40
CA TYR A 142 -14.66 -10.75 -18.95
C TYR A 142 -15.72 -10.56 -20.04
N ASP A 143 -15.98 -9.33 -20.48
CA ASP A 143 -16.85 -8.95 -21.62
C ASP A 143 -18.32 -9.39 -21.50
N TYR A 144 -18.83 -9.69 -20.29
CA TYR A 144 -20.25 -9.96 -20.10
C TYR A 144 -21.09 -8.70 -20.35
N LYS A 145 -22.28 -8.89 -20.97
CA LYS A 145 -23.19 -7.81 -21.39
C LYS A 145 -24.57 -7.97 -20.77
N MET A 146 -25.29 -6.87 -20.72
CA MET A 146 -26.70 -6.87 -20.35
C MET A 146 -27.51 -7.75 -21.30
N GLY A 147 -28.35 -8.63 -20.73
CA GLY A 147 -29.19 -9.56 -21.50
C GLY A 147 -28.51 -10.90 -21.82
N ASP A 148 -27.22 -11.06 -21.54
CA ASP A 148 -26.53 -12.33 -21.74
C ASP A 148 -27.20 -13.44 -20.93
N LYS A 149 -27.33 -14.60 -21.55
CA LYS A 149 -27.82 -15.82 -20.90
C LYS A 149 -26.61 -16.62 -20.43
N ILE A 150 -26.50 -16.81 -19.14
CA ILE A 150 -25.44 -17.58 -18.53
C ILE A 150 -25.96 -18.88 -17.94
N THR A 151 -25.16 -19.93 -18.04
CA THR A 151 -25.45 -21.25 -17.48
C THR A 151 -24.33 -21.59 -16.49
N LEU A 152 -24.74 -22.14 -15.34
CA LEU A 152 -23.78 -22.66 -14.37
C LEU A 152 -23.31 -24.05 -14.84
N ASN A 153 -21.98 -24.26 -14.81
CA ASN A 153 -21.36 -25.46 -15.38
C ASN A 153 -21.33 -26.65 -14.40
N ASP A 154 -21.54 -26.44 -13.11
CA ASP A 154 -21.43 -27.44 -12.06
C ASP A 154 -22.74 -28.23 -11.91
N VAL A 155 -22.67 -29.55 -12.04
CA VAL A 155 -23.83 -30.45 -11.93
C VAL A 155 -24.36 -30.57 -10.47
N ALA A 156 -23.47 -30.42 -9.49
CA ALA A 156 -23.79 -30.54 -8.05
C ALA A 156 -24.51 -29.31 -7.46
N ILE A 157 -24.81 -28.28 -8.25
CA ILE A 157 -25.41 -27.03 -7.77
C ILE A 157 -26.80 -27.26 -7.16
N LYS A 158 -27.60 -28.16 -7.72
CA LYS A 158 -28.92 -28.52 -7.16
C LYS A 158 -28.81 -29.18 -5.79
N GLU A 159 -27.78 -29.99 -5.57
CA GLU A 159 -27.53 -30.62 -4.28
C GLU A 159 -27.09 -29.60 -3.22
N LYS A 160 -26.51 -28.49 -3.66
CA LYS A 160 -26.13 -27.35 -2.82
C LYS A 160 -27.27 -26.36 -2.55
N GLY A 161 -28.50 -26.67 -2.99
CA GLY A 161 -29.72 -25.92 -2.69
C GLY A 161 -30.02 -24.77 -3.64
N LEU A 162 -29.39 -24.65 -4.81
CA LEU A 162 -29.78 -23.67 -5.84
C LEU A 162 -30.75 -24.33 -6.86
N THR A 163 -31.93 -23.74 -7.02
CA THR A 163 -32.99 -24.30 -7.88
C THR A 163 -32.86 -23.99 -9.36
N GLN A 164 -32.08 -22.95 -9.70
CA GLN A 164 -31.88 -22.43 -11.06
C GLN A 164 -30.42 -22.57 -11.48
N THR A 165 -30.22 -22.99 -12.74
CA THR A 165 -28.86 -23.07 -13.34
C THR A 165 -28.69 -22.10 -14.51
N HIS A 166 -29.77 -21.51 -14.99
CA HIS A 166 -29.80 -20.57 -16.12
C HIS A 166 -30.24 -19.20 -15.64
N PHE A 167 -29.45 -18.18 -15.97
CA PHE A 167 -29.72 -16.81 -15.57
C PHE A 167 -29.55 -15.83 -16.72
N THR A 168 -30.31 -14.72 -16.67
CA THR A 168 -30.17 -13.59 -17.60
C THR A 168 -29.52 -12.44 -16.84
N VAL A 169 -28.47 -11.85 -17.38
CA VAL A 169 -27.79 -10.69 -16.80
C VAL A 169 -28.69 -9.45 -16.89
N VAL A 170 -29.08 -8.90 -15.74
CA VAL A 170 -29.99 -7.73 -15.66
C VAL A 170 -29.33 -6.49 -15.08
N GLY A 171 -28.09 -6.60 -14.62
CA GLY A 171 -27.34 -5.47 -14.08
C GLY A 171 -25.88 -5.77 -13.80
N PHE A 172 -25.12 -4.69 -13.61
CA PHE A 172 -23.75 -4.71 -13.10
C PHE A 172 -23.70 -3.89 -11.83
N ILE A 173 -23.03 -4.44 -10.81
CA ILE A 173 -23.07 -3.94 -9.43
C ILE A 173 -21.67 -3.91 -8.80
N ASN A 174 -21.52 -3.04 -7.81
CA ASN A 174 -20.40 -3.03 -6.87
C ASN A 174 -20.88 -3.43 -5.47
N SER A 175 -19.98 -3.96 -4.66
CA SER A 175 -20.24 -4.32 -3.26
C SER A 175 -19.14 -3.77 -2.34
N ALA A 176 -19.55 -3.30 -1.17
CA ALA A 176 -18.62 -2.89 -0.13
C ALA A 176 -17.78 -4.06 0.45
N GLU A 177 -18.22 -5.31 0.23
CA GLU A 177 -17.43 -6.51 0.60
C GLU A 177 -16.29 -6.79 -0.39
N TYR A 178 -16.34 -6.25 -1.61
CA TYR A 178 -15.41 -6.50 -2.70
C TYR A 178 -14.88 -5.19 -3.30
N ILE A 179 -14.24 -4.39 -2.46
CA ILE A 179 -13.67 -3.11 -2.90
C ILE A 179 -12.42 -3.27 -3.76
N ASP A 180 -11.64 -4.33 -3.58
CA ASP A 180 -10.41 -4.58 -4.32
C ASP A 180 -10.72 -5.10 -5.74
N ASN A 181 -10.34 -4.33 -6.76
CA ASN A 181 -10.49 -4.68 -8.17
C ASN A 181 -9.42 -5.65 -8.69
N THR A 182 -8.37 -5.90 -7.94
CA THR A 182 -7.25 -6.77 -8.37
C THR A 182 -7.53 -8.22 -8.05
N SER A 183 -8.19 -8.50 -6.92
CA SER A 183 -8.54 -9.84 -6.46
C SER A 183 -9.94 -9.87 -5.85
N ARG A 184 -10.67 -10.96 -6.10
CA ARG A 184 -11.93 -11.28 -5.42
C ARG A 184 -11.78 -12.37 -4.37
N GLY A 185 -10.56 -12.85 -4.18
CA GLY A 185 -10.24 -13.93 -3.23
C GLY A 185 -10.12 -15.29 -3.90
N THR A 186 -10.14 -16.33 -3.05
CA THR A 186 -9.99 -17.73 -3.46
C THR A 186 -11.31 -18.47 -3.40
N THR A 187 -11.41 -19.57 -4.14
CA THR A 187 -12.57 -20.44 -4.21
C THR A 187 -12.12 -21.89 -4.35
N THR A 188 -13.05 -22.83 -4.13
CA THR A 188 -12.84 -24.27 -4.31
C THR A 188 -13.29 -24.77 -5.69
N VAL A 189 -13.65 -23.87 -6.61
CA VAL A 189 -14.11 -24.20 -7.97
C VAL A 189 -13.27 -23.49 -9.04
N GLY A 190 -13.37 -23.95 -10.28
CA GLY A 190 -12.67 -23.38 -11.42
C GLY A 190 -11.15 -23.50 -11.27
N SER A 191 -10.44 -22.39 -11.44
CA SER A 191 -8.97 -22.30 -11.30
C SER A 191 -8.49 -22.02 -9.87
N GLY A 192 -9.38 -22.07 -8.87
CA GLY A 192 -9.07 -21.77 -7.48
C GLY A 192 -9.07 -20.28 -7.13
N THR A 193 -9.20 -19.39 -8.13
CA THR A 193 -9.31 -17.93 -7.94
C THR A 193 -10.69 -17.46 -8.30
N LEU A 194 -11.33 -16.69 -7.44
CA LEU A 194 -12.62 -16.08 -7.71
C LEU A 194 -12.46 -14.95 -8.75
N ASN A 195 -13.14 -15.08 -9.88
CA ASN A 195 -13.08 -14.11 -10.97
C ASN A 195 -13.94 -12.87 -10.68
N PHE A 196 -15.18 -13.10 -10.22
CA PHE A 196 -16.13 -12.05 -9.84
C PHE A 196 -17.25 -12.63 -8.99
N PHE A 197 -18.10 -11.77 -8.43
CA PHE A 197 -19.28 -12.18 -7.71
C PHE A 197 -20.56 -11.88 -8.52
N GLY A 198 -21.66 -12.49 -8.10
CA GLY A 198 -22.98 -12.23 -8.67
C GLY A 198 -24.06 -12.30 -7.60
N VAL A 199 -25.18 -11.63 -7.86
CA VAL A 199 -26.32 -11.57 -6.96
C VAL A 199 -27.54 -12.10 -7.69
N VAL A 200 -28.24 -13.06 -7.06
CA VAL A 200 -29.46 -13.64 -7.54
C VAL A 200 -30.57 -13.47 -6.51
N SER A 201 -31.86 -13.64 -6.90
CA SER A 201 -32.93 -13.59 -5.93
C SER A 201 -32.76 -14.69 -4.86
N GLU A 202 -32.93 -14.35 -3.59
CA GLU A 202 -32.91 -15.34 -2.49
C GLU A 202 -33.87 -16.51 -2.72
N LYS A 203 -34.97 -16.26 -3.44
CA LYS A 203 -35.97 -17.30 -3.82
C LYS A 203 -35.41 -18.36 -4.79
N ALA A 204 -34.22 -18.14 -5.36
CA ALA A 204 -33.56 -19.15 -6.17
C ALA A 204 -32.86 -20.23 -5.32
N PHE A 205 -32.78 -20.05 -4.00
CA PHE A 205 -32.24 -21.02 -3.06
C PHE A 205 -33.39 -21.78 -2.35
N ASP A 206 -33.19 -23.08 -2.21
CA ASP A 206 -34.04 -23.97 -1.44
C ASP A 206 -33.16 -24.77 -0.48
N SER A 207 -32.88 -24.20 0.67
CA SER A 207 -32.09 -24.83 1.73
C SER A 207 -32.62 -24.39 3.09
N GLN A 208 -32.69 -25.32 4.02
CA GLN A 208 -33.08 -25.05 5.42
C GLN A 208 -31.91 -24.55 6.27
N ARG A 209 -30.66 -24.67 5.78
CA ARG A 209 -29.46 -24.23 6.45
C ARG A 209 -28.88 -23.05 5.72
N TYR A 210 -28.37 -22.12 6.50
CA TYR A 210 -27.71 -20.91 5.98
C TYR A 210 -26.20 -21.13 5.89
N PRO A 211 -25.58 -20.92 4.73
CA PRO A 211 -24.13 -20.96 4.60
C PRO A 211 -23.42 -19.92 5.47
N GLU A 212 -24.00 -18.73 5.65
CA GLU A 212 -23.44 -17.67 6.46
C GLU A 212 -24.48 -16.80 7.18
N LEU A 213 -24.08 -16.22 8.33
CA LEU A 213 -24.80 -15.17 9.05
C LEU A 213 -23.97 -13.90 9.07
N LEU A 214 -24.58 -12.77 8.69
CA LEU A 214 -24.02 -11.44 8.74
C LEU A 214 -24.49 -10.75 10.03
N ILE A 215 -23.55 -10.15 10.78
CA ILE A 215 -23.83 -9.54 12.08
C ILE A 215 -23.38 -8.10 12.08
N SER A 216 -24.27 -7.22 12.58
CA SER A 216 -23.94 -5.84 12.90
C SER A 216 -24.20 -5.56 14.37
N PHE A 217 -23.28 -4.80 15.01
CA PHE A 217 -23.33 -4.50 16.44
C PHE A 217 -23.79 -3.05 16.69
N ARG A 218 -24.62 -2.85 17.72
CA ARG A 218 -25.11 -1.51 18.12
C ARG A 218 -24.01 -0.59 18.58
N SER A 219 -23.06 -1.13 19.33
CA SER A 219 -21.91 -0.39 19.85
C SER A 219 -20.99 0.16 18.75
N LEU A 220 -21.06 -0.39 17.54
CA LEU A 220 -20.22 -0.04 16.39
C LEU A 220 -20.91 0.85 15.35
N LYS A 221 -22.21 1.06 15.45
CA LYS A 221 -23.07 1.69 14.42
C LYS A 221 -22.56 3.01 13.87
N HIS A 222 -21.91 3.84 14.58
CA HIS A 222 -21.42 5.16 14.12
C HIS A 222 -19.91 5.34 14.34
N GLN A 223 -19.22 4.23 14.59
CA GLN A 223 -17.78 4.25 14.77
C GLN A 223 -17.05 4.34 13.43
N ASN A 224 -15.88 4.98 13.42
CA ASN A 224 -15.01 4.87 12.27
C ASN A 224 -14.31 3.50 12.32
N THR A 225 -14.52 2.73 11.29
CA THR A 225 -14.11 1.33 11.16
C THR A 225 -12.60 1.11 11.30
N TYR A 226 -11.81 2.12 10.93
CA TYR A 226 -10.36 2.04 10.90
C TYR A 226 -9.67 2.58 12.18
N PHE A 227 -10.44 2.87 13.25
CA PHE A 227 -9.86 3.32 14.51
C PHE A 227 -9.77 2.19 15.54
N SER A 228 -8.71 2.22 16.34
CA SER A 228 -8.44 1.24 17.39
C SER A 228 -9.58 1.05 18.41
N ASP A 229 -10.43 2.04 18.57
CA ASP A 229 -11.62 1.99 19.45
C ASP A 229 -12.71 1.07 18.86
N TYR A 230 -12.87 1.08 17.52
CA TYR A 230 -13.74 0.16 16.81
C TYR A 230 -13.26 -1.28 16.96
N GLU A 231 -11.97 -1.53 16.75
CA GLU A 231 -11.37 -2.84 16.85
C GLU A 231 -11.56 -3.48 18.25
N LYS A 232 -11.27 -2.72 19.31
CA LYS A 232 -11.45 -3.18 20.70
C LYS A 232 -12.90 -3.52 21.01
N LYS A 233 -13.86 -2.66 20.64
CA LYS A 233 -15.29 -2.90 20.86
C LYS A 233 -15.80 -4.09 20.06
N ARG A 234 -15.35 -4.20 18.78
CA ARG A 234 -15.69 -5.34 17.93
C ARG A 234 -15.19 -6.65 18.52
N GLU A 235 -13.93 -6.69 19.00
CA GLU A 235 -13.37 -7.90 19.64
C GLU A 235 -14.19 -8.31 20.86
N GLN A 236 -14.59 -7.35 21.71
CA GLN A 236 -15.46 -7.60 22.87
C GLN A 236 -16.83 -8.16 22.45
N ALA A 237 -17.46 -7.57 21.43
CA ALA A 237 -18.74 -8.02 20.92
C ALA A 237 -18.64 -9.42 20.27
N LEU A 238 -17.57 -9.67 19.51
CA LEU A 238 -17.32 -10.96 18.87
C LEU A 238 -17.06 -12.07 19.90
N ASN A 239 -16.40 -11.77 21.02
CA ASN A 239 -16.19 -12.73 22.10
C ASN A 239 -17.52 -13.12 22.76
N GLN A 240 -18.49 -12.22 22.90
CA GLN A 240 -19.85 -12.56 23.35
C GLN A 240 -20.57 -13.49 22.37
N VAL A 241 -20.39 -13.27 21.06
CA VAL A 241 -20.94 -14.14 20.00
C VAL A 241 -20.31 -15.54 20.08
N LYS A 242 -18.97 -15.62 20.21
CA LYS A 242 -18.26 -16.91 20.35
C LYS A 242 -18.73 -17.69 21.57
N GLU A 243 -18.89 -17.05 22.70
CA GLU A 243 -19.36 -17.71 23.94
C GLU A 243 -20.81 -18.17 23.82
N ALA A 244 -21.70 -17.38 23.18
CA ALA A 244 -23.08 -17.74 22.93
C ALA A 244 -23.24 -18.96 22.00
N LEU A 245 -22.33 -19.15 21.07
CA LEU A 245 -22.35 -20.26 20.10
C LEU A 245 -21.47 -21.45 20.50
N LYS A 246 -20.76 -21.37 21.62
CA LYS A 246 -19.74 -22.35 22.03
C LYS A 246 -20.23 -23.81 22.04
N ASN A 247 -21.44 -24.05 22.53
CA ASN A 247 -22.01 -25.39 22.65
C ASN A 247 -22.81 -25.81 21.42
N ARG A 248 -23.08 -24.90 20.48
CA ARG A 248 -23.89 -25.14 19.29
C ARG A 248 -23.35 -26.24 18.38
N PRO A 249 -22.01 -26.36 18.12
CA PRO A 249 -21.47 -27.45 17.32
C PRO A 249 -21.85 -28.84 17.87
N GLU A 250 -21.74 -29.04 19.19
CA GLU A 250 -22.06 -30.30 19.84
C GLU A 250 -23.57 -30.56 19.84
N GLU A 251 -24.40 -29.56 20.10
CA GLU A 251 -25.86 -29.66 20.01
C GLU A 251 -26.31 -30.04 18.61
N GLN A 252 -25.69 -29.46 17.56
CA GLN A 252 -26.07 -29.73 16.16
C GLN A 252 -25.73 -31.17 15.77
N ILE A 253 -24.57 -31.71 16.19
CA ILE A 253 -24.21 -33.09 15.90
C ILE A 253 -25.08 -34.09 16.70
N ALA A 254 -25.41 -33.78 17.96
CA ALA A 254 -26.32 -34.58 18.77
C ALA A 254 -27.70 -34.65 18.13
N ALA A 255 -28.26 -33.52 17.69
CA ALA A 255 -29.56 -33.47 17.00
C ALA A 255 -29.55 -34.28 15.68
N LEU A 256 -28.44 -34.23 14.93
CA LEU A 256 -28.28 -35.05 13.72
C LEU A 256 -28.27 -36.55 14.03
N ARG A 257 -27.52 -36.96 15.04
CA ARG A 257 -27.51 -38.36 15.49
C ARG A 257 -28.87 -38.83 15.97
N ASP A 258 -29.52 -38.00 16.77
CA ASP A 258 -30.89 -38.32 17.26
C ASP A 258 -31.90 -38.44 16.11
N SER A 259 -31.80 -37.59 15.09
CA SER A 259 -32.71 -37.64 13.92
C SER A 259 -32.46 -38.85 13.02
N ALA A 260 -31.22 -39.33 12.91
CA ALA A 260 -30.87 -40.50 12.09
C ALA A 260 -31.10 -41.84 12.82
N GLN A 261 -31.15 -41.82 14.15
CA GLN A 261 -31.28 -43.04 14.97
C GLN A 261 -32.57 -43.84 14.69
N PRO A 262 -33.76 -43.24 14.48
CA PRO A 262 -34.96 -43.98 14.09
C PRO A 262 -34.79 -44.77 12.79
N ASP A 263 -34.18 -44.17 11.76
CA ASP A 263 -33.98 -44.80 10.45
C ASP A 263 -33.00 -45.98 10.56
N ILE A 264 -31.95 -45.83 11.35
CA ILE A 264 -31.00 -46.91 11.64
C ILE A 264 -31.70 -48.05 12.37
N ASN A 265 -32.52 -47.73 13.39
CA ASN A 265 -33.26 -48.74 14.16
C ASN A 265 -34.28 -49.47 13.25
N GLN A 266 -34.95 -48.74 12.35
CA GLN A 266 -35.85 -49.32 11.37
C GLN A 266 -35.10 -50.24 10.37
N GLY A 267 -33.92 -49.81 9.90
CA GLY A 267 -33.05 -50.60 9.04
C GLY A 267 -32.57 -51.89 9.73
N ARG A 268 -32.16 -51.82 11.00
CA ARG A 268 -31.81 -53.01 11.83
C ARG A 268 -33.01 -53.98 11.96
N GLN A 269 -34.18 -53.46 12.26
CA GLN A 269 -35.40 -54.25 12.41
C GLN A 269 -35.79 -54.93 11.10
N ALA A 270 -35.71 -54.22 9.97
CA ALA A 270 -35.92 -54.77 8.64
C ALA A 270 -34.92 -55.87 8.27
N LEU A 271 -33.63 -55.68 8.60
CA LEU A 271 -32.56 -56.66 8.41
C LEU A 271 -32.81 -57.91 9.23
N GLU A 272 -33.13 -57.76 10.51
CA GLU A 272 -33.45 -58.89 11.40
C GLU A 272 -34.69 -59.67 10.92
N THR A 273 -35.75 -59.00 10.51
CA THR A 273 -36.96 -59.62 9.95
C THR A 273 -36.63 -60.37 8.65
N GLY A 274 -35.77 -59.76 7.80
CA GLY A 274 -35.31 -60.43 6.57
C GLY A 274 -34.46 -61.67 6.82
N LYS A 275 -33.53 -61.62 7.82
CA LYS A 275 -32.73 -62.79 8.26
C LYS A 275 -33.62 -63.92 8.80
N GLN A 276 -34.64 -63.58 9.60
CA GLN A 276 -35.62 -64.58 10.10
C GLN A 276 -36.45 -65.19 8.99
N ALA A 277 -36.91 -64.41 8.02
CA ALA A 277 -37.65 -64.90 6.85
C ALA A 277 -36.76 -65.78 5.96
N LEU A 278 -35.49 -65.48 5.77
CA LEU A 278 -34.56 -66.33 5.05
C LEU A 278 -34.31 -67.66 5.77
N ALA A 279 -34.13 -67.64 7.09
CA ALA A 279 -33.98 -68.85 7.91
C ALA A 279 -35.22 -69.75 7.84
N GLN A 280 -36.42 -69.22 7.73
CA GLN A 280 -37.65 -70.01 7.52
C GLN A 280 -37.72 -70.57 6.11
N LEU A 281 -37.30 -69.86 5.09
CA LEU A 281 -37.26 -70.27 3.67
C LEU A 281 -36.20 -71.38 3.47
N GLU A 282 -35.10 -71.40 4.20
CA GLU A 282 -34.07 -72.43 4.18
C GLU A 282 -34.56 -73.77 4.71
N GLN A 283 -35.59 -73.77 5.58
CA GLN A 283 -36.16 -74.93 6.15
C GLN A 283 -37.30 -75.55 5.31
N GLN A 284 -37.70 -74.86 4.24
CA GLN A 284 -38.82 -75.35 3.33
C GLN A 284 -38.24 -76.17 2.20
N PRO A 285 -38.73 -77.47 2.01
CA PRO A 285 -38.28 -78.29 0.90
C PRO A 285 -38.84 -77.80 -0.42
N GLY A 286 -38.02 -77.67 -1.45
CA GLY A 286 -38.44 -77.31 -2.79
C GLY A 286 -38.07 -75.88 -3.29
N ILE A 287 -37.42 -75.08 -2.50
CA ILE A 287 -36.97 -73.79 -2.93
C ILE A 287 -35.66 -73.85 -3.78
N PRO A 288 -35.58 -73.21 -4.97
CA PRO A 288 -34.34 -73.19 -5.73
C PRO A 288 -33.18 -72.54 -4.98
N ALA A 289 -32.03 -73.23 -5.01
CA ALA A 289 -30.81 -72.74 -4.33
C ALA A 289 -30.38 -71.32 -4.80
N GLU A 290 -30.56 -71.02 -6.08
CA GLU A 290 -30.29 -69.73 -6.70
C GLU A 290 -31.14 -68.57 -6.11
N MET A 291 -32.36 -68.88 -5.72
CA MET A 291 -33.26 -67.90 -5.11
C MET A 291 -32.85 -67.60 -3.67
N LEU A 292 -32.40 -68.61 -2.92
CA LEU A 292 -31.85 -68.43 -1.56
C LEU A 292 -30.50 -67.64 -1.58
N GLU A 293 -29.63 -67.94 -2.53
CA GLU A 293 -28.37 -67.28 -2.68
C GLU A 293 -28.57 -65.78 -3.01
N LYS A 294 -29.51 -65.45 -3.93
CA LYS A 294 -29.89 -64.11 -4.28
C LYS A 294 -30.46 -63.31 -3.11
N GLN A 295 -31.24 -63.93 -2.25
CA GLN A 295 -31.75 -63.29 -1.03
C GLN A 295 -30.66 -63.08 0.03
N LYS A 296 -29.70 -64.00 0.15
CA LYS A 296 -28.53 -63.89 1.01
C LYS A 296 -27.68 -62.69 0.57
N ASP A 297 -27.42 -62.54 -0.72
CA ASP A 297 -26.65 -61.44 -1.29
C ASP A 297 -27.34 -60.08 -1.05
N GLU A 298 -28.69 -60.04 -1.20
CA GLU A 298 -29.46 -58.83 -0.95
C GLU A 298 -29.41 -58.39 0.51
N LEU A 299 -29.54 -59.35 1.47
CA LEU A 299 -29.43 -59.10 2.90
C LEU A 299 -28.01 -58.69 3.30
N ALA A 300 -26.96 -59.33 2.72
CA ALA A 300 -25.58 -58.99 2.97
C ALA A 300 -25.28 -57.50 2.49
N LYS A 301 -25.81 -57.12 1.34
CA LYS A 301 -25.71 -55.70 0.84
C LYS A 301 -26.44 -54.74 1.77
N GLN A 302 -27.62 -55.09 2.27
CA GLN A 302 -28.36 -54.22 3.22
C GLN A 302 -27.60 -54.12 4.55
N GLU A 303 -27.02 -55.22 5.07
CA GLU A 303 -26.18 -55.24 6.26
C GLU A 303 -24.95 -54.34 6.10
N GLN A 304 -24.27 -54.47 4.96
CA GLN A 304 -23.11 -53.63 4.66
C GLN A 304 -23.50 -52.15 4.60
N LEU A 305 -24.57 -51.81 3.89
CA LEU A 305 -25.07 -50.42 3.77
C LEU A 305 -25.43 -49.82 5.13
N LEU A 306 -26.06 -50.63 6.00
CA LEU A 306 -26.41 -50.22 7.35
C LEU A 306 -25.17 -49.98 8.19
N ALA A 307 -24.19 -50.90 8.15
CA ALA A 307 -22.91 -50.76 8.87
C ALA A 307 -22.11 -49.54 8.37
N GLU A 308 -22.11 -49.28 7.07
CA GLU A 308 -21.52 -48.07 6.48
C GLU A 308 -22.17 -46.79 7.03
N LYS A 309 -23.52 -46.74 7.03
CA LYS A 309 -24.25 -45.57 7.60
C LYS A 309 -24.04 -45.39 9.09
N GLU A 310 -23.98 -46.47 9.88
CA GLU A 310 -23.68 -46.43 11.32
C GLU A 310 -22.25 -45.91 11.57
N THR A 311 -21.29 -46.36 10.77
CA THR A 311 -19.90 -45.94 10.84
C THR A 311 -19.75 -44.45 10.44
N GLU A 312 -20.43 -44.05 9.40
CA GLU A 312 -20.47 -42.65 8.95
C GLU A 312 -21.05 -41.73 10.05
N LEU A 313 -22.17 -42.11 10.65
CA LEU A 313 -22.81 -41.36 11.74
C LEU A 313 -21.95 -41.32 13.02
N ALA A 314 -21.25 -42.39 13.34
CA ALA A 314 -20.32 -42.44 14.48
C ALA A 314 -19.09 -41.52 14.27
N ASN A 315 -18.59 -41.47 13.03
CA ASN A 315 -17.41 -40.70 12.66
C ASN A 315 -17.69 -39.21 12.37
N LEU A 316 -18.97 -38.78 12.36
CA LEU A 316 -19.33 -37.38 12.17
C LEU A 316 -18.70 -36.52 13.28
N LYS A 317 -17.84 -35.59 12.88
CA LYS A 317 -17.24 -34.61 13.77
C LYS A 317 -18.19 -33.40 13.94
N ALA A 318 -18.11 -32.74 15.06
CA ALA A 318 -18.86 -31.53 15.31
C ALA A 318 -18.44 -30.44 14.30
N PRO A 319 -19.41 -29.63 13.80
CA PRO A 319 -19.08 -28.56 12.84
C PRO A 319 -18.19 -27.51 13.45
N THR A 320 -17.28 -26.97 12.63
CA THR A 320 -16.44 -25.87 13.05
C THR A 320 -17.08 -24.55 12.64
N TYR A 321 -17.15 -23.61 13.57
CA TYR A 321 -17.65 -22.25 13.34
C TYR A 321 -16.46 -21.32 13.11
N TYR A 322 -16.46 -20.62 11.97
CA TYR A 322 -15.47 -19.63 11.59
C TYR A 322 -16.06 -18.24 11.74
N TYR A 323 -15.31 -17.35 12.36
CA TYR A 323 -15.70 -15.97 12.65
C TYR A 323 -14.81 -15.02 11.87
N PHE A 324 -15.36 -14.37 10.87
CA PHE A 324 -14.64 -13.40 10.04
C PHE A 324 -15.06 -11.98 10.39
N THR A 325 -14.13 -11.07 10.30
CA THR A 325 -14.30 -9.63 10.52
C THR A 325 -14.02 -8.88 9.22
N ARG A 326 -14.12 -7.55 9.22
CA ARG A 326 -13.80 -6.74 8.04
C ARG A 326 -12.32 -6.84 7.67
N GLU A 327 -11.44 -6.97 8.64
CA GLU A 327 -9.98 -7.09 8.44
C GLU A 327 -9.56 -8.41 7.79
N ASP A 328 -10.39 -9.44 7.86
CA ASP A 328 -10.15 -10.70 7.15
C ASP A 328 -10.41 -10.55 5.63
N ASN A 329 -10.97 -9.42 5.19
CA ASN A 329 -11.05 -9.05 3.79
C ASN A 329 -9.77 -8.32 3.37
N PRO A 330 -8.96 -8.87 2.46
CA PRO A 330 -7.70 -8.27 2.04
C PRO A 330 -7.85 -6.83 1.53
N GLY A 331 -8.86 -6.56 0.73
CA GLY A 331 -9.12 -5.23 0.19
C GLY A 331 -9.37 -4.16 1.26
N PHE A 332 -9.99 -4.54 2.38
CA PHE A 332 -10.24 -3.64 3.50
C PHE A 332 -8.95 -3.24 4.21
N SER A 333 -8.11 -4.21 4.59
CA SER A 333 -6.85 -3.98 5.28
C SER A 333 -5.83 -3.26 4.39
N GLU A 334 -5.69 -3.67 3.13
CA GLU A 334 -4.79 -3.05 2.17
C GLU A 334 -5.14 -1.59 1.87
N TYR A 335 -6.44 -1.23 1.86
CA TYR A 335 -6.86 0.15 1.67
C TYR A 335 -6.43 1.04 2.82
N GLN A 336 -6.53 0.55 4.07
CA GLN A 336 -6.01 1.24 5.24
C GLN A 336 -4.50 1.44 5.15
N ASP A 337 -3.76 0.36 4.85
CA ASP A 337 -2.31 0.41 4.72
C ASP A 337 -1.87 1.44 3.68
N ASN A 338 -2.58 1.54 2.56
CA ASN A 338 -2.29 2.52 1.53
C ASN A 338 -2.56 3.96 2.00
N ALA A 339 -3.65 4.21 2.75
CA ALA A 339 -3.93 5.52 3.34
C ALA A 339 -2.87 5.92 4.38
N ASP A 340 -2.39 4.96 5.18
CA ASP A 340 -1.36 5.18 6.19
C ASP A 340 0.03 5.44 5.57
N ARG A 341 0.36 4.78 4.46
CA ARG A 341 1.56 5.07 3.65
C ARG A 341 1.58 6.51 3.16
N ILE A 342 0.46 6.99 2.61
CA ILE A 342 0.34 8.38 2.15
C ILE A 342 0.47 9.35 3.32
N SER A 343 -0.14 9.04 4.46
CA SER A 343 -0.03 9.84 5.68
C SER A 343 1.40 9.93 6.21
N SER A 344 2.18 8.87 6.08
CA SER A 344 3.61 8.82 6.45
C SER A 344 4.46 9.70 5.51
N LEU A 345 4.26 9.60 4.20
CA LEU A 345 4.90 10.48 3.20
C LEU A 345 4.55 11.95 3.46
N ALA A 346 3.32 12.22 3.87
CA ALA A 346 2.82 13.56 4.17
C ALA A 346 3.50 14.24 5.37
N THR A 347 4.22 13.51 6.19
CA THR A 347 4.94 14.07 7.33
C THR A 347 6.37 14.48 6.94
N LEU A 348 7.05 13.64 6.18
CA LEU A 348 8.47 13.82 5.88
C LEU A 348 8.73 14.73 4.67
N PHE A 349 8.01 14.53 3.59
CA PHE A 349 8.26 15.21 2.33
C PHE A 349 8.09 16.74 2.45
N PRO A 350 7.01 17.25 3.05
CA PRO A 350 6.84 18.70 3.25
C PRO A 350 7.88 19.35 4.15
N LEU A 351 8.45 18.62 5.10
CA LEU A 351 9.51 19.14 5.97
C LEU A 351 10.67 19.68 5.14
N PHE A 352 11.12 18.94 4.13
CA PHE A 352 12.22 19.37 3.26
C PHE A 352 11.82 20.53 2.37
N PHE A 353 10.56 20.60 1.93
CA PHE A 353 10.06 21.77 1.20
C PHE A 353 10.13 23.03 2.06
N PHE A 354 9.70 22.96 3.32
CA PHE A 354 9.77 24.11 4.24
C PHE A 354 11.22 24.48 4.60
N LEU A 355 12.12 23.50 4.74
CA LEU A 355 13.56 23.79 4.96
C LEU A 355 14.17 24.55 3.76
N ILE A 356 13.86 24.13 2.54
CA ILE A 356 14.29 24.82 1.33
C ILE A 356 13.63 26.20 1.24
N ALA A 357 12.35 26.31 1.59
CA ALA A 357 11.63 27.60 1.63
C ALA A 357 12.27 28.57 2.65
N ALA A 358 12.65 28.09 3.81
CA ALA A 358 13.34 28.89 4.82
C ALA A 358 14.72 29.35 4.33
N LEU A 359 15.49 28.47 3.69
CA LEU A 359 16.79 28.80 3.12
C LEU A 359 16.69 29.87 2.02
N VAL A 360 15.75 29.71 1.11
CA VAL A 360 15.52 30.67 0.02
C VAL A 360 14.99 32.00 0.56
N SER A 361 14.06 31.98 1.51
CA SER A 361 13.55 33.16 2.19
C SER A 361 14.66 33.91 2.91
N LEU A 362 15.53 33.19 3.65
CA LEU A 362 16.69 33.75 4.33
C LEU A 362 17.63 34.44 3.33
N THR A 363 17.94 33.79 2.21
CA THR A 363 18.82 34.33 1.18
C THR A 363 18.21 35.58 0.54
N THR A 364 16.94 35.54 0.21
CA THR A 364 16.23 36.66 -0.42
C THR A 364 16.08 37.86 0.52
N MET A 365 15.72 37.60 1.79
CA MET A 365 15.60 38.65 2.80
C MET A 365 16.94 39.27 3.16
N THR A 366 18.02 38.46 3.31
CA THR A 366 19.34 38.97 3.50
C THR A 366 19.72 39.95 2.41
N ARG A 367 19.45 39.58 1.17
CA ARG A 367 19.75 40.43 0.03
C ARG A 367 18.91 41.72 0.01
N MET A 368 17.64 41.63 0.27
CA MET A 368 16.75 42.80 0.33
C MET A 368 17.16 43.79 1.42
N VAL A 369 17.56 43.31 2.59
CA VAL A 369 18.05 44.14 3.70
C VAL A 369 19.39 44.79 3.32
N GLU A 370 20.32 44.07 2.66
CA GLU A 370 21.60 44.62 2.21
C GLU A 370 21.43 45.71 1.15
N GLU A 371 20.51 45.56 0.19
CA GLU A 371 20.22 46.60 -0.82
C GLU A 371 19.57 47.85 -0.22
N LYS A 372 18.76 47.67 0.83
CA LYS A 372 18.04 48.78 1.50
C LYS A 372 18.81 49.34 2.71
N ARG A 373 20.07 48.97 2.88
CA ARG A 373 20.87 49.33 4.07
C ARG A 373 20.98 50.83 4.29
N MET A 374 21.23 51.63 3.22
CA MET A 374 21.28 53.09 3.30
C MET A 374 19.92 53.69 3.62
N GLU A 375 18.84 53.17 3.05
CA GLU A 375 17.47 53.59 3.37
C GLU A 375 17.11 53.33 4.83
N ILE A 376 17.49 52.12 5.36
CA ILE A 376 17.40 51.81 6.79
C ILE A 376 18.16 52.80 7.65
N GLY A 377 19.41 53.14 7.25
CA GLY A 377 20.26 54.11 7.94
C GLY A 377 19.61 55.51 7.93
N SER A 378 19.09 55.95 6.83
CA SER A 378 18.37 57.26 6.69
C SER A 378 17.13 57.32 7.57
N LEU A 379 16.29 56.28 7.56
CA LEU A 379 15.12 56.19 8.41
C LEU A 379 15.49 56.21 9.90
N LYS A 380 16.56 55.53 10.30
CA LYS A 380 17.07 55.56 11.69
C LYS A 380 17.59 56.95 12.06
N ALA A 381 18.28 57.64 11.15
CA ALA A 381 18.78 59.00 11.35
C ALA A 381 17.60 60.00 11.50
N LEU A 382 16.49 59.75 10.81
CA LEU A 382 15.22 60.50 10.92
C LEU A 382 14.40 60.16 12.19
N GLY A 383 14.90 59.31 13.06
CA GLY A 383 14.28 58.97 14.36
C GLY A 383 13.20 57.88 14.30
N TYR A 384 13.06 57.11 13.20
CA TYR A 384 12.18 55.96 13.15
C TYR A 384 12.65 54.83 14.10
N ARG A 385 11.72 54.20 14.80
CA ARG A 385 12.02 53.10 15.72
C ARG A 385 12.38 51.82 14.94
N ASN A 386 13.23 50.97 15.49
CA ASN A 386 13.62 49.68 14.86
C ASN A 386 12.40 48.82 14.49
N ARG A 387 11.34 48.83 15.32
CA ARG A 387 10.09 48.10 15.03
C ARG A 387 9.35 48.65 13.79
N GLU A 388 9.41 49.94 13.56
CA GLU A 388 8.77 50.61 12.42
C GLU A 388 9.49 50.34 11.12
N ILE A 389 10.83 50.31 11.15
CA ILE A 389 11.65 49.93 10.00
C ILE A 389 11.48 48.45 9.70
N ALA A 390 11.49 47.62 10.76
CA ALA A 390 11.26 46.19 10.61
C ALA A 390 9.89 45.87 9.96
N SER A 391 8.87 46.66 10.27
CA SER A 391 7.50 46.43 9.77
C SER A 391 7.41 46.43 8.25
N ILE A 392 8.26 47.16 7.53
CA ILE A 392 8.31 47.16 6.06
C ILE A 392 8.64 45.76 5.54
N PHE A 393 9.70 45.15 6.04
CA PHE A 393 10.20 43.84 5.63
C PHE A 393 9.29 42.70 6.14
N ILE A 394 8.79 42.83 7.37
CA ILE A 394 7.85 41.88 7.96
C ILE A 394 6.53 41.86 7.17
N THR A 395 6.00 43.04 6.80
CA THR A 395 4.77 43.12 5.98
C THR A 395 5.00 42.45 4.61
N TYR A 396 6.13 42.71 3.98
CA TYR A 396 6.50 42.06 2.73
C TYR A 396 6.53 40.52 2.84
N ALA A 397 7.23 40.01 3.85
CA ALA A 397 7.35 38.57 4.11
C ALA A 397 5.97 37.95 4.45
N THR A 398 5.18 38.62 5.28
CA THR A 398 3.85 38.16 5.69
C THR A 398 2.88 38.09 4.53
N VAL A 399 2.81 39.16 3.68
CA VAL A 399 1.92 39.18 2.51
C VAL A 399 2.32 38.11 1.51
N ALA A 400 3.62 37.96 1.21
CA ALA A 400 4.09 36.90 0.31
C ALA A 400 3.78 35.49 0.85
N SER A 401 3.94 35.29 2.15
CA SER A 401 3.68 34.00 2.80
C SER A 401 2.19 33.69 2.87
N LEU A 402 1.37 34.64 3.28
CA LEU A 402 -0.09 34.43 3.39
C LEU A 402 -0.74 34.20 2.04
N THR A 403 -0.37 34.98 1.02
CA THR A 403 -0.90 34.76 -0.34
C THR A 403 -0.48 33.39 -0.89
N GLY A 404 0.79 33.02 -0.71
CA GLY A 404 1.28 31.69 -1.09
C GLY A 404 0.59 30.58 -0.32
N ALA A 405 0.43 30.72 0.99
CA ALA A 405 -0.23 29.74 1.83
C ALA A 405 -1.72 29.56 1.48
N LEU A 406 -2.47 30.66 1.32
CA LEU A 406 -3.90 30.59 0.96
C LEU A 406 -4.11 29.92 -0.40
N LEU A 407 -3.30 30.26 -1.40
CA LEU A 407 -3.34 29.59 -2.70
C LEU A 407 -2.94 28.12 -2.58
N GLY A 408 -1.92 27.80 -1.76
CA GLY A 408 -1.49 26.46 -1.47
C GLY A 408 -2.55 25.61 -0.80
N LEU A 409 -3.28 26.17 0.17
CA LEU A 409 -4.43 25.52 0.78
C LEU A 409 -5.53 25.23 -0.23
N ALA A 410 -5.94 26.24 -1.02
CA ALA A 410 -7.01 26.11 -1.99
C ALA A 410 -6.75 25.01 -3.04
N VAL A 411 -5.52 24.95 -3.54
CA VAL A 411 -5.13 23.94 -4.54
C VAL A 411 -4.82 22.60 -3.88
N GLY A 412 -4.14 22.59 -2.72
CA GLY A 412 -3.67 21.39 -2.05
C GLY A 412 -4.79 20.48 -1.59
N TYR A 413 -5.86 21.00 -0.99
CA TYR A 413 -7.02 20.23 -0.56
C TYR A 413 -7.80 19.55 -1.68
N TYR A 414 -7.64 20.02 -2.91
CA TYR A 414 -8.33 19.45 -4.06
C TYR A 414 -7.42 18.59 -4.92
N LEU A 415 -6.24 19.09 -5.28
CA LEU A 415 -5.38 18.51 -6.30
C LEU A 415 -4.83 17.13 -5.88
N PHE A 416 -4.18 17.06 -4.71
CA PHE A 416 -3.52 15.83 -4.27
C PHE A 416 -4.52 14.73 -3.91
N PRO A 417 -5.55 14.98 -3.06
CA PRO A 417 -6.54 13.97 -2.76
C PRO A 417 -7.21 13.42 -4.02
N LYS A 418 -7.55 14.29 -4.99
CA LYS A 418 -8.18 13.87 -6.24
C LYS A 418 -7.26 13.00 -7.10
N ILE A 419 -6.03 13.43 -7.36
CA ILE A 419 -5.08 12.67 -8.20
C ILE A 419 -4.75 11.32 -7.56
N ILE A 420 -4.50 11.31 -6.25
CA ILE A 420 -4.14 10.09 -5.54
C ILE A 420 -5.34 9.14 -5.45
N PHE A 421 -6.52 9.64 -5.14
CA PHE A 421 -7.74 8.82 -5.10
C PHE A 421 -8.07 8.21 -6.47
N ASP A 422 -7.96 8.99 -7.55
CA ASP A 422 -8.18 8.50 -8.92
C ASP A 422 -7.11 7.45 -9.33
N ALA A 423 -5.87 7.59 -8.86
CA ALA A 423 -4.83 6.60 -9.04
C ALA A 423 -5.18 5.27 -8.36
N TYR A 424 -5.64 5.33 -7.11
CA TYR A 424 -6.11 4.16 -6.37
C TYR A 424 -7.46 3.63 -6.85
N GLY A 425 -8.25 4.40 -7.59
CA GLY A 425 -9.49 3.97 -8.22
C GLY A 425 -9.32 2.84 -9.25
N GLN A 426 -8.10 2.61 -9.74
CA GLN A 426 -7.79 1.42 -10.55
C GLN A 426 -7.77 0.14 -9.69
N MET A 427 -7.34 0.25 -8.44
CA MET A 427 -7.26 -0.86 -7.49
C MET A 427 -8.54 -1.04 -6.67
N TYR A 428 -9.21 0.05 -6.31
CA TYR A 428 -10.34 0.02 -5.39
C TYR A 428 -11.59 0.63 -5.99
N ASN A 429 -12.69 -0.08 -5.80
CA ASN A 429 -14.00 0.32 -6.29
C ASN A 429 -14.78 1.08 -5.20
N ILE A 430 -14.24 2.22 -4.77
CA ILE A 430 -14.86 3.11 -3.79
C ILE A 430 -15.30 4.38 -4.53
N PRO A 431 -16.60 4.69 -4.55
CA PRO A 431 -17.10 5.89 -5.23
C PRO A 431 -16.92 7.16 -4.37
N ASP A 432 -17.09 8.31 -5.02
CA ASP A 432 -17.38 9.62 -4.41
C ASP A 432 -16.39 10.09 -3.33
N LEU A 433 -15.20 10.51 -3.76
CA LEU A 433 -14.20 11.11 -2.87
C LEU A 433 -14.80 12.26 -2.02
N VAL A 434 -14.69 12.13 -0.71
CA VAL A 434 -15.10 13.15 0.26
C VAL A 434 -13.88 13.92 0.74
N THR A 435 -13.80 15.21 0.43
CA THR A 435 -12.68 16.10 0.78
C THR A 435 -13.11 17.16 1.81
N PRO A 436 -13.14 16.84 3.10
CA PRO A 436 -13.47 17.83 4.13
C PRO A 436 -12.32 18.80 4.35
N TRP A 437 -12.64 19.96 4.86
CA TRP A 437 -11.64 20.96 5.23
C TRP A 437 -11.11 20.69 6.65
N TYR A 438 -9.79 20.50 6.79
CA TYR A 438 -9.13 20.25 8.09
C TYR A 438 -8.49 21.52 8.61
N LEU A 439 -9.15 22.17 9.58
CA LEU A 439 -8.66 23.42 10.18
C LEU A 439 -7.26 23.29 10.79
N ASN A 440 -6.98 22.17 11.44
CA ASN A 440 -5.68 21.92 12.08
C ASN A 440 -4.54 21.93 11.05
N TYR A 441 -4.70 21.24 9.91
CA TYR A 441 -3.67 21.20 8.85
C TYR A 441 -3.51 22.59 8.23
N SER A 442 -4.60 23.32 8.02
CA SER A 442 -4.56 24.69 7.50
C SER A 442 -3.78 25.63 8.41
N LEU A 443 -4.06 25.60 9.72
CA LEU A 443 -3.38 26.43 10.72
C LEU A 443 -1.89 26.09 10.79
N TRP A 444 -1.52 24.81 10.87
CA TRP A 444 -0.13 24.39 10.90
C TRP A 444 0.62 24.79 9.62
N GLY A 445 0.01 24.64 8.45
CA GLY A 445 0.58 25.08 7.18
C GLY A 445 0.89 26.56 7.15
N ILE A 446 -0.04 27.40 7.61
CA ILE A 446 0.14 28.86 7.69
C ILE A 446 1.22 29.23 8.73
N ILE A 447 1.20 28.61 9.92
CA ILE A 447 2.18 28.89 10.98
C ILE A 447 3.62 28.56 10.49
N VAL A 448 3.83 27.39 9.89
CA VAL A 448 5.13 26.99 9.40
C VAL A 448 5.58 27.90 8.25
N ALA A 449 4.69 28.25 7.32
CA ALA A 449 4.97 29.19 6.23
C ALA A 449 5.42 30.56 6.76
N LEU A 450 4.71 31.12 7.74
CA LEU A 450 5.08 32.37 8.39
C LEU A 450 6.41 32.26 9.16
N ALA A 451 6.63 31.15 9.87
CA ALA A 451 7.88 30.91 10.58
C ALA A 451 9.08 30.88 9.63
N CYS A 452 8.97 30.23 8.47
CA CYS A 452 10.01 30.18 7.44
C CYS A 452 10.33 31.55 6.84
N THR A 453 9.33 32.39 6.59
CA THR A 453 9.53 33.68 5.90
C THR A 453 9.75 34.84 6.84
N VAL A 454 8.85 35.04 7.80
CA VAL A 454 8.96 36.11 8.81
C VAL A 454 10.14 35.85 9.74
N GLY A 455 10.36 34.58 10.14
CA GLY A 455 11.54 34.17 10.92
C GLY A 455 12.85 34.51 10.21
N ALA A 456 12.94 34.21 8.91
CA ALA A 456 14.09 34.58 8.07
C ALA A 456 14.29 36.10 7.99
N ALA A 457 13.20 36.89 7.84
CA ALA A 457 13.27 38.33 7.83
C ALA A 457 13.76 38.90 9.17
N LEU A 458 13.26 38.38 10.32
CA LEU A 458 13.68 38.81 11.66
C LEU A 458 15.15 38.51 11.92
N VAL A 459 15.63 37.31 11.54
CA VAL A 459 17.04 36.91 11.71
C VAL A 459 17.96 37.84 10.92
N THR A 460 17.61 38.15 9.67
CA THR A 460 18.42 39.02 8.82
C THR A 460 18.43 40.47 9.29
N LEU A 461 17.27 40.99 9.68
CA LEU A 461 17.13 42.38 10.15
C LEU A 461 17.83 42.62 11.46
N ARG A 462 17.93 41.64 12.36
CA ARG A 462 18.53 41.81 13.69
C ARG A 462 19.94 42.46 13.63
N ILE A 463 20.78 42.07 12.69
CA ILE A 463 22.17 42.54 12.57
C ILE A 463 22.20 44.01 12.17
N ASP A 464 21.43 44.43 11.15
CA ASP A 464 21.44 45.81 10.66
C ASP A 464 20.62 46.76 11.54
N LEU A 465 19.56 46.27 12.21
CA LEU A 465 18.80 47.07 13.16
C LEU A 465 19.55 47.36 14.46
N LEU A 466 20.56 46.58 14.83
CA LEU A 466 21.42 46.83 15.97
C LEU A 466 22.57 47.81 15.61
N SER A 467 22.87 48.01 14.33
CA SER A 467 23.94 48.89 13.83
C SER A 467 23.58 50.38 13.97
N THR A 468 24.57 51.25 14.17
CA THR A 468 24.36 52.69 14.23
C THR A 468 24.03 53.30 12.84
N PRO A 469 23.24 54.43 12.77
CA PRO A 469 22.92 55.06 11.50
C PRO A 469 24.18 55.40 10.67
N ALA A 470 25.23 55.89 11.29
CA ALA A 470 26.49 56.27 10.62
C ALA A 470 27.17 55.04 9.95
N THR A 471 27.09 53.86 10.55
CA THR A 471 27.63 52.61 10.02
C THR A 471 26.78 52.11 8.83
N LEU A 472 25.49 52.35 8.85
CA LEU A 472 24.57 51.93 7.80
C LEU A 472 24.67 52.78 6.54
N LEU A 473 24.90 54.11 6.72
CA LEU A 473 25.07 55.09 5.62
C LEU A 473 26.40 54.94 4.89
N ARG A 474 27.41 54.31 5.51
CA ARG A 474 28.69 54.03 4.84
C ARG A 474 28.60 52.79 3.94
N PRO A 475 29.07 52.84 2.69
CA PRO A 475 29.19 51.67 1.84
C PRO A 475 30.03 50.58 2.52
N LYS A 476 29.62 49.32 2.43
CA LYS A 476 30.46 48.19 2.92
C LYS A 476 31.78 48.17 2.14
N ALA A 477 32.91 48.22 2.83
CA ALA A 477 34.22 48.06 2.19
C ALA A 477 34.29 46.71 1.45
N PRO A 478 34.88 46.65 0.26
CA PRO A 478 35.09 45.40 -0.46
C PRO A 478 35.89 44.42 0.39
N LYS A 479 35.42 43.17 0.45
CA LYS A 479 36.17 42.10 1.18
C LYS A 479 37.54 41.95 0.54
N ALA A 480 38.61 42.02 1.36
CA ALA A 480 39.95 41.78 0.91
C ALA A 480 40.09 40.36 0.29
N GLY A 481 40.85 40.27 -0.79
CA GLY A 481 41.12 38.96 -1.43
C GLY A 481 41.97 38.07 -0.52
N GLN A 482 41.43 36.90 -0.17
CA GLN A 482 42.19 35.88 0.58
C GLN A 482 42.65 34.78 -0.37
N ARG A 483 43.79 34.16 -0.08
CA ARG A 483 44.24 32.98 -0.82
C ARG A 483 43.26 31.85 -0.65
N ILE A 484 42.89 31.20 -1.73
CA ILE A 484 41.95 30.09 -1.75
C ILE A 484 42.67 28.74 -1.66
N LEU A 485 41.98 27.71 -1.20
CA LEU A 485 42.54 26.37 -1.02
C LEU A 485 43.08 25.76 -2.33
N LEU A 486 42.42 26.07 -3.47
CA LEU A 486 42.87 25.65 -4.80
C LEU A 486 44.25 26.21 -5.17
N GLU A 487 44.61 27.41 -4.67
CA GLU A 487 45.96 28.01 -4.91
C GLU A 487 47.06 27.22 -4.25
N ARG A 488 46.76 26.42 -3.22
CA ARG A 488 47.74 25.55 -2.53
C ARG A 488 48.06 24.32 -3.37
N ILE A 489 47.18 23.91 -4.29
CA ILE A 489 47.39 22.79 -5.21
C ILE A 489 48.09 23.32 -6.46
N ARG A 490 49.38 23.58 -6.37
CA ARG A 490 50.17 24.22 -7.45
C ARG A 490 49.97 23.59 -8.84
N PRO A 491 50.00 22.24 -9.05
CA PRO A 491 49.93 21.69 -10.41
C PRO A 491 48.57 21.94 -11.05
N LEU A 492 47.49 21.93 -10.27
CA LEU A 492 46.14 22.20 -10.78
C LEU A 492 45.98 23.69 -11.09
N TRP A 493 46.43 24.56 -10.19
CA TRP A 493 46.34 26.01 -10.35
C TRP A 493 47.10 26.53 -11.56
N GLN A 494 48.29 26.01 -11.86
CA GLN A 494 49.10 26.41 -13.00
C GLN A 494 48.44 26.07 -14.33
N ARG A 495 47.74 24.92 -14.44
CA ARG A 495 47.05 24.47 -15.66
C ARG A 495 45.73 25.22 -15.93
N MET A 496 45.18 25.95 -14.96
CA MET A 496 43.96 26.70 -15.11
C MET A 496 44.18 27.98 -15.94
N SER A 497 43.23 28.27 -16.86
CA SER A 497 43.21 29.55 -17.59
C SER A 497 42.94 30.73 -16.64
N PHE A 498 43.29 31.94 -17.09
CA PHE A 498 43.05 33.18 -16.32
C PHE A 498 41.59 33.29 -15.85
N ILE A 499 40.65 33.02 -16.78
CA ILE A 499 39.21 33.08 -16.48
C ILE A 499 38.79 32.05 -15.42
N GLN A 500 39.32 30.85 -15.49
CA GLN A 500 39.07 29.80 -14.48
C GLN A 500 39.59 30.18 -13.10
N LYS A 501 40.78 30.80 -13.04
CA LYS A 501 41.40 31.33 -11.80
C LYS A 501 40.54 32.43 -11.18
N VAL A 502 40.03 33.36 -12.01
CA VAL A 502 39.14 34.44 -11.56
C VAL A 502 37.81 33.89 -11.07
N THR A 503 37.21 32.96 -11.79
CA THR A 503 35.95 32.30 -11.37
C THR A 503 36.13 31.57 -10.03
N ALA A 504 37.21 30.81 -9.87
CA ALA A 504 37.50 30.11 -8.62
C ALA A 504 37.70 31.09 -7.43
N ARG A 505 38.45 32.14 -7.63
CA ARG A 505 38.64 33.19 -6.61
C ARG A 505 37.33 33.86 -6.23
N ASN A 506 36.46 34.16 -7.20
CA ASN A 506 35.16 34.75 -6.94
C ASN A 506 34.21 33.83 -6.19
N LEU A 507 34.16 32.53 -6.53
CA LEU A 507 33.40 31.53 -5.81
C LEU A 507 33.77 31.47 -4.32
N PHE A 508 35.06 31.37 -4.03
CA PHE A 508 35.54 31.25 -2.64
C PHE A 508 35.59 32.59 -1.87
N ARG A 509 35.56 33.72 -2.55
CA ARG A 509 35.43 35.04 -1.92
C ARG A 509 34.09 35.23 -1.24
N TYR A 510 33.03 34.68 -1.83
CA TYR A 510 31.66 34.76 -1.34
C TYR A 510 31.14 33.42 -0.80
N LYS A 511 31.88 32.83 0.16
CA LYS A 511 31.64 31.48 0.71
C LYS A 511 30.18 31.23 1.14
N ARG A 512 29.55 32.21 1.84
CA ARG A 512 28.17 32.08 2.29
C ARG A 512 27.21 31.91 1.11
N ARG A 513 27.39 32.69 0.06
CA ARG A 513 26.55 32.59 -1.16
C ARG A 513 26.76 31.26 -1.87
N MET A 514 28.03 30.88 -2.06
CA MET A 514 28.38 29.60 -2.66
C MET A 514 27.68 28.44 -1.89
N LEU A 515 27.80 28.43 -0.56
CA LEU A 515 27.24 27.40 0.28
C LEU A 515 25.72 27.36 0.19
N MET A 516 25.03 28.52 0.26
CA MET A 516 23.58 28.62 0.13
C MET A 516 23.08 28.11 -1.23
N THR A 517 23.81 28.45 -2.32
CA THR A 517 23.46 27.98 -3.66
C THR A 517 23.66 26.47 -3.79
N VAL A 518 24.78 25.93 -3.32
CA VAL A 518 25.06 24.50 -3.35
C VAL A 518 24.04 23.71 -2.51
N ILE A 519 23.72 24.18 -1.29
CA ILE A 519 22.73 23.54 -0.42
C ILE A 519 21.32 23.58 -1.07
N GLY A 520 20.96 24.72 -1.66
CA GLY A 520 19.66 24.85 -2.36
C GLY A 520 19.53 23.87 -3.53
N ILE A 521 20.57 23.78 -4.38
CA ILE A 521 20.60 22.85 -5.50
C ILE A 521 20.63 21.40 -5.01
N ALA A 522 21.47 21.12 -4.01
CA ALA A 522 21.60 19.78 -3.42
C ALA A 522 20.29 19.31 -2.77
N GLY A 523 19.54 20.21 -2.11
CA GLY A 523 18.24 19.90 -1.57
C GLY A 523 17.22 19.53 -2.65
N CYS A 524 17.14 20.30 -3.72
CA CYS A 524 16.27 20.01 -4.87
C CYS A 524 16.66 18.71 -5.58
N MET A 525 17.96 18.50 -5.81
CA MET A 525 18.49 17.27 -6.40
C MET A 525 18.20 16.07 -5.51
N GLY A 526 18.36 16.24 -4.18
CA GLY A 526 18.05 15.20 -3.20
C GLY A 526 16.59 14.77 -3.23
N LEU A 527 15.65 15.71 -3.33
CA LEU A 527 14.20 15.39 -3.46
C LEU A 527 13.89 14.66 -4.77
N LEU A 528 14.52 15.01 -5.88
CA LEU A 528 14.38 14.27 -7.14
C LEU A 528 14.91 12.85 -7.02
N ILE A 529 16.08 12.67 -6.40
CA ILE A 529 16.65 11.33 -6.14
C ILE A 529 15.74 10.49 -5.24
N VAL A 530 15.13 11.10 -4.22
CA VAL A 530 14.14 10.39 -3.38
C VAL A 530 12.95 9.92 -4.21
N GLY A 531 12.42 10.77 -5.10
CA GLY A 531 11.31 10.38 -5.96
C GLY A 531 11.64 9.19 -6.85
N PHE A 532 12.74 9.26 -7.61
CA PHE A 532 13.18 8.15 -8.46
C PHE A 532 13.66 6.94 -7.65
N GLY A 533 14.34 7.16 -6.53
CA GLY A 533 14.82 6.10 -5.65
C GLY A 533 13.68 5.31 -4.98
N LEU A 534 12.60 5.97 -4.56
CA LEU A 534 11.40 5.28 -4.06
C LEU A 534 10.79 4.39 -5.14
N ARG A 535 10.75 4.88 -6.38
CA ARG A 535 10.29 4.06 -7.52
C ARG A 535 11.15 2.82 -7.70
N ASP A 536 12.48 2.98 -7.72
CA ASP A 536 13.41 1.85 -7.81
C ASP A 536 13.18 0.85 -6.67
N SER A 537 13.12 1.33 -5.42
CA SER A 537 12.94 0.50 -4.23
C SER A 537 11.65 -0.32 -4.26
N ILE A 538 10.57 0.25 -4.81
CA ILE A 538 9.26 -0.40 -4.89
C ILE A 538 9.23 -1.43 -6.04
N VAL A 539 9.74 -1.08 -7.22
CA VAL A 539 9.79 -1.98 -8.38
C VAL A 539 10.70 -3.19 -8.12
N ASP A 540 11.78 -2.98 -7.38
CA ASP A 540 12.70 -4.05 -7.00
C ASP A 540 12.02 -5.12 -6.13
N VAL A 541 11.07 -4.75 -5.28
CA VAL A 541 10.32 -5.73 -4.45
C VAL A 541 9.74 -6.84 -5.33
N ALA A 542 8.93 -6.49 -6.33
CA ALA A 542 8.32 -7.48 -7.21
C ALA A 542 9.38 -8.24 -8.03
N THR A 543 10.38 -7.53 -8.54
CA THR A 543 11.40 -8.12 -9.40
C THR A 543 12.26 -9.15 -8.64
N ILE A 544 12.69 -8.80 -7.43
CA ILE A 544 13.55 -9.68 -6.64
C ILE A 544 12.73 -10.84 -6.05
N GLN A 545 11.56 -10.55 -5.47
CA GLN A 545 10.74 -11.58 -4.82
C GLN A 545 10.30 -12.66 -5.79
N PHE A 546 9.71 -12.28 -6.93
CA PHE A 546 9.09 -13.22 -7.87
C PHE A 546 10.03 -13.77 -8.96
N ASN A 547 11.24 -13.24 -9.13
CA ASN A 547 12.17 -13.75 -10.13
C ASN A 547 13.46 -14.31 -9.54
N LYS A 548 13.88 -13.87 -8.32
CA LYS A 548 15.14 -14.29 -7.69
C LYS A 548 14.92 -15.19 -6.47
N ILE A 549 13.92 -14.88 -5.64
CA ILE A 549 13.71 -15.58 -4.36
C ILE A 549 12.78 -16.77 -4.55
N TRP A 550 11.61 -16.58 -5.15
CA TRP A 550 10.63 -17.64 -5.37
C TRP A 550 10.75 -18.18 -6.80
N HIS A 551 10.99 -19.48 -6.91
CA HIS A 551 11.15 -20.17 -8.19
C HIS A 551 9.94 -21.01 -8.57
N TYR A 552 9.13 -21.46 -7.58
CA TYR A 552 7.89 -22.21 -7.84
C TYR A 552 6.86 -21.35 -8.58
N GLN A 553 5.94 -22.00 -9.30
CA GLN A 553 4.89 -21.27 -10.04
C GLN A 553 3.50 -21.45 -9.47
N ALA A 554 3.25 -22.52 -8.70
CA ALA A 554 1.96 -22.73 -8.07
C ALA A 554 2.10 -23.35 -6.67
N VAL A 555 1.10 -23.06 -5.85
CA VAL A 555 0.91 -23.57 -4.49
C VAL A 555 -0.42 -24.32 -4.46
N VAL A 556 -0.41 -25.59 -4.17
CA VAL A 556 -1.60 -26.42 -3.99
C VAL A 556 -1.83 -26.62 -2.49
N THR A 557 -3.03 -26.33 -2.01
CA THR A 557 -3.44 -26.59 -0.62
C THR A 557 -4.39 -27.77 -0.60
N PHE A 558 -4.21 -28.68 0.35
CA PHE A 558 -5.02 -29.88 0.50
C PHE A 558 -6.08 -29.72 1.58
N LYS A 559 -7.13 -30.56 1.50
CA LYS A 559 -8.12 -30.70 2.55
C LYS A 559 -7.51 -31.38 3.77
N GLU A 560 -8.03 -31.10 4.97
CA GLU A 560 -7.51 -31.66 6.24
C GLU A 560 -7.63 -33.19 6.30
N GLN A 561 -8.66 -33.76 5.67
CA GLN A 561 -8.87 -35.20 5.64
C GLN A 561 -8.79 -35.67 4.20
N THR A 562 -7.81 -36.52 3.90
CA THR A 562 -7.63 -37.10 2.56
C THR A 562 -7.40 -38.62 2.70
N THR A 563 -8.01 -39.39 1.79
CA THR A 563 -7.81 -40.81 1.72
C THR A 563 -6.56 -41.20 0.94
N PRO A 564 -6.00 -42.40 1.12
CA PRO A 564 -4.89 -42.87 0.29
C PRO A 564 -5.24 -42.92 -1.21
N GLU A 565 -6.50 -43.23 -1.56
CA GLU A 565 -6.98 -43.28 -2.94
C GLU A 565 -7.00 -41.90 -3.56
N GLU A 566 -7.57 -40.88 -2.89
CA GLU A 566 -7.53 -39.49 -3.34
C GLU A 566 -6.10 -38.97 -3.53
N THR A 567 -5.19 -39.40 -2.67
CA THR A 567 -3.77 -39.08 -2.80
C THR A 567 -3.16 -39.70 -4.06
N LYS A 568 -3.54 -40.93 -4.38
CA LYS A 568 -3.09 -41.63 -5.58
C LYS A 568 -3.62 -40.98 -6.85
N GLU A 569 -4.91 -40.64 -6.90
CA GLU A 569 -5.53 -39.94 -8.04
C GLU A 569 -4.88 -38.56 -8.29
N TYR A 570 -4.60 -37.81 -7.23
CA TYR A 570 -3.90 -36.55 -7.31
C TYR A 570 -2.49 -36.74 -7.91
N GLN A 571 -1.73 -37.73 -7.45
CA GLN A 571 -0.39 -37.99 -7.98
C GLN A 571 -0.42 -38.45 -9.45
N GLU A 572 -1.41 -39.25 -9.86
CA GLU A 572 -1.60 -39.61 -11.26
C GLU A 572 -1.93 -38.40 -12.14
N THR A 573 -2.70 -37.46 -11.60
CA THR A 573 -2.98 -36.18 -12.30
C THR A 573 -1.73 -35.32 -12.40
N LEU A 574 -0.93 -35.21 -11.35
CA LEU A 574 0.34 -34.47 -11.42
C LEU A 574 1.29 -35.02 -12.50
N ARG A 575 1.38 -36.34 -12.61
CA ARG A 575 2.23 -36.98 -13.64
C ARG A 575 1.79 -36.70 -15.09
N LYS A 576 0.52 -36.34 -15.28
CA LYS A 576 -0.05 -36.01 -16.60
C LYS A 576 0.08 -34.55 -16.95
N LEU A 577 0.51 -33.69 -16.00
CA LEU A 577 0.70 -32.26 -16.26
C LEU A 577 1.94 -32.03 -17.13
N ASP A 578 1.72 -31.37 -18.26
CA ASP A 578 2.79 -31.03 -19.18
C ASP A 578 3.73 -29.97 -18.59
N GLY A 579 5.04 -30.27 -18.68
CA GLY A 579 6.10 -29.36 -18.21
C GLY A 579 6.27 -29.27 -16.69
N LEU A 580 5.61 -30.13 -15.89
CA LEU A 580 5.87 -30.22 -14.45
C LEU A 580 7.26 -30.83 -14.22
N ASN A 581 8.15 -30.08 -13.60
CA ASN A 581 9.54 -30.49 -13.33
C ASN A 581 9.70 -31.16 -11.96
N LYS A 582 9.34 -30.41 -10.90
CA LYS A 582 9.52 -30.85 -9.52
C LYS A 582 8.34 -30.44 -8.67
N THR A 583 8.09 -31.22 -7.62
CA THR A 583 7.14 -30.88 -6.56
C THR A 583 7.79 -31.08 -5.18
N ILE A 584 7.30 -30.33 -4.19
CA ILE A 584 7.75 -30.50 -2.80
C ILE A 584 6.56 -30.36 -1.85
N PRO A 585 6.17 -31.45 -1.14
CA PRO A 585 5.19 -31.37 -0.07
C PRO A 585 5.74 -30.62 1.14
N LEU A 586 4.89 -29.84 1.76
CA LEU A 586 5.20 -29.09 2.98
C LEU A 586 3.97 -28.98 3.89
N TYR A 587 4.23 -28.77 5.16
CA TYR A 587 3.20 -28.38 6.13
C TYR A 587 3.20 -26.87 6.24
N SER A 588 2.03 -26.27 6.13
CA SER A 588 1.81 -24.82 6.25
C SER A 588 0.80 -24.53 7.35
N GLU A 589 1.17 -23.66 8.29
CA GLU A 589 0.30 -23.20 9.37
C GLU A 589 0.57 -21.73 9.68
N ILE A 590 -0.48 -20.99 10.09
CA ILE A 590 -0.36 -19.60 10.47
C ILE A 590 -0.18 -19.52 11.98
N PHE A 591 0.94 -18.95 12.39
CA PHE A 591 1.27 -18.62 13.78
C PHE A 591 1.19 -17.11 13.99
N LYS A 592 1.08 -16.70 15.23
CA LYS A 592 1.22 -15.30 15.64
C LYS A 592 2.52 -15.12 16.42
N THR A 593 3.18 -13.98 16.23
CA THR A 593 4.28 -13.58 17.10
C THR A 593 4.00 -12.21 17.71
N LYS A 594 4.41 -12.09 18.98
CA LYS A 594 4.28 -10.84 19.76
C LYS A 594 5.67 -10.45 20.25
N GLY A 595 6.02 -9.17 20.17
CA GLY A 595 7.29 -8.67 20.68
C GLY A 595 7.15 -7.26 21.27
N LYS A 596 8.20 -6.79 21.91
CA LYS A 596 8.19 -5.45 22.49
C LYS A 596 8.28 -4.39 21.37
N GLY A 597 7.30 -3.51 21.30
CA GLY A 597 7.35 -2.32 20.42
C GLY A 597 6.80 -2.47 19.02
N ALA A 598 6.28 -3.65 18.66
CA ALA A 598 5.62 -3.88 17.39
C ALA A 598 4.24 -4.55 17.59
N PRO A 599 3.25 -4.32 16.71
CA PRO A 599 1.98 -5.03 16.76
C PRO A 599 2.17 -6.52 16.51
N THR A 600 1.18 -7.33 16.95
CA THR A 600 1.16 -8.76 16.68
C THR A 600 1.21 -9.02 15.18
N GLN A 601 2.10 -9.91 14.74
CA GLN A 601 2.24 -10.29 13.34
C GLN A 601 1.81 -11.72 13.10
N ASN A 602 1.10 -11.94 11.99
CA ASN A 602 0.83 -13.28 11.48
C ASN A 602 2.06 -13.78 10.71
N ILE A 603 2.46 -15.01 10.99
CA ILE A 603 3.62 -15.65 10.37
C ILE A 603 3.16 -16.95 9.72
N THR A 604 3.51 -17.15 8.47
CA THR A 604 3.32 -18.45 7.82
C THR A 604 4.52 -19.35 8.13
N LEU A 605 4.27 -20.40 8.88
CA LEU A 605 5.26 -21.45 9.11
C LEU A 605 5.25 -22.44 7.95
N TYR A 606 6.43 -22.74 7.41
CA TYR A 606 6.62 -23.79 6.43
C TYR A 606 7.56 -24.86 6.98
N VAL A 607 7.05 -26.09 7.11
CA VAL A 607 7.83 -27.30 7.47
C VAL A 607 7.90 -28.19 6.25
N ARG A 608 9.09 -28.47 5.77
CA ARG A 608 9.29 -29.15 4.48
C ARG A 608 9.68 -30.60 4.65
N GLN A 609 9.10 -31.45 3.82
CA GLN A 609 9.37 -32.89 3.86
C GLN A 609 10.84 -33.19 3.59
N ASP A 610 11.41 -32.52 2.58
CA ASP A 610 12.84 -32.68 2.21
C ASP A 610 13.54 -31.33 2.19
N PRO A 611 14.22 -30.94 3.29
CA PRO A 611 14.91 -29.65 3.37
C PRO A 611 16.02 -29.49 2.33
N SER A 612 16.62 -30.56 1.82
CA SER A 612 17.74 -30.53 0.89
C SER A 612 17.33 -30.04 -0.50
N LYS A 613 16.08 -30.26 -0.91
CA LYS A 613 15.53 -29.86 -2.22
C LYS A 613 15.00 -28.42 -2.24
N MET A 614 15.18 -27.71 -1.15
CA MET A 614 14.61 -26.38 -0.97
C MET A 614 15.15 -25.35 -1.95
N ALA A 615 16.43 -25.38 -2.24
CA ALA A 615 17.11 -24.43 -3.11
C ALA A 615 16.54 -24.37 -4.54
N ASP A 616 15.87 -25.43 -5.00
CA ASP A 616 15.19 -25.47 -6.29
C ASP A 616 13.92 -24.58 -6.30
N PHE A 617 13.22 -24.47 -5.17
CA PHE A 617 11.93 -23.77 -5.06
C PHE A 617 12.05 -22.37 -4.48
N GLN A 618 13.03 -22.13 -3.63
CA GLN A 618 13.22 -20.85 -2.96
C GLN A 618 14.67 -20.62 -2.55
N LEU A 619 15.17 -19.43 -2.81
CA LEU A 619 16.50 -19.01 -2.40
C LEU A 619 16.47 -18.47 -0.97
N PHE A 620 17.37 -18.98 -0.13
CA PHE A 620 17.69 -18.41 1.19
C PHE A 620 19.09 -17.82 1.14
N ASN A 621 19.19 -16.52 1.28
CA ASN A 621 20.48 -15.83 1.31
C ASN A 621 20.41 -14.59 2.20
N ASP A 622 21.56 -14.20 2.72
CA ASP A 622 21.72 -12.86 3.29
C ASP A 622 21.74 -11.81 2.17
N ARG A 623 20.95 -10.77 2.32
CA ARG A 623 20.82 -9.71 1.31
C ARG A 623 22.10 -8.90 1.11
N VAL A 624 22.90 -8.73 2.18
CA VAL A 624 24.08 -7.87 2.18
C VAL A 624 25.34 -8.63 1.75
N THR A 625 25.54 -9.81 2.32
CA THR A 625 26.73 -10.64 2.05
C THR A 625 26.54 -11.58 0.85
N GLY A 626 25.30 -11.91 0.49
CA GLY A 626 24.99 -12.91 -0.53
C GLY A 626 25.21 -14.36 -0.09
N GLU A 627 25.55 -14.58 1.19
CA GLU A 627 25.73 -15.91 1.77
C GLU A 627 24.43 -16.71 1.68
N LYS A 628 24.53 -17.95 1.19
CA LYS A 628 23.37 -18.85 1.05
C LYS A 628 23.20 -19.70 2.29
N TYR A 629 21.97 -19.83 2.75
CA TYR A 629 21.59 -20.63 3.90
C TYR A 629 20.89 -21.92 3.49
N SER A 630 21.10 -22.97 4.27
CA SER A 630 20.36 -24.24 4.18
C SER A 630 19.57 -24.47 5.47
N LEU A 631 18.40 -25.12 5.35
CA LEU A 631 17.61 -25.53 6.50
C LEU A 631 18.32 -26.67 7.23
N ASN A 632 18.50 -26.52 8.54
CA ASN A 632 19.08 -27.52 9.43
C ASN A 632 18.25 -27.60 10.73
N ASP A 633 18.66 -28.51 11.62
CA ASP A 633 17.97 -28.73 12.89
C ASP A 633 18.44 -27.80 14.03
N ASP A 634 19.37 -26.89 13.78
CA ASP A 634 19.93 -25.97 14.77
C ASP A 634 18.96 -24.79 15.10
N GLY A 635 18.01 -24.53 14.21
CA GLY A 635 17.02 -23.48 14.39
C GLY A 635 16.23 -23.16 13.12
N VAL A 636 15.46 -22.08 13.17
CA VAL A 636 14.59 -21.63 12.07
C VAL A 636 15.28 -20.57 11.23
N ILE A 637 14.88 -20.49 9.95
CA ILE A 637 15.19 -19.35 9.09
C ILE A 637 13.98 -18.42 9.11
N ILE A 638 14.21 -17.15 9.41
CA ILE A 638 13.19 -16.10 9.38
C ILE A 638 13.53 -15.05 8.30
N ASN A 639 12.56 -14.26 7.89
CA ASN A 639 12.81 -13.18 6.94
C ASN A 639 13.35 -11.90 7.62
N GLU A 640 14.14 -11.13 6.86
CA GLU A 640 14.83 -9.90 7.34
C GLU A 640 13.84 -8.85 7.88
N LYS A 641 12.64 -8.71 7.27
CA LYS A 641 11.63 -7.77 7.74
C LYS A 641 11.13 -8.10 9.13
N LEU A 642 10.83 -9.38 9.38
CA LEU A 642 10.41 -9.85 10.71
C LEU A 642 11.50 -9.60 11.76
N ALA A 643 12.75 -9.90 11.40
CA ALA A 643 13.90 -9.66 12.28
C ALA A 643 14.05 -8.18 12.63
N LYS A 644 13.92 -7.27 11.65
CA LYS A 644 13.98 -5.82 11.87
C LYS A 644 12.83 -5.32 12.74
N LEU A 645 11.62 -5.80 12.51
CA LEU A 645 10.42 -5.33 13.19
C LEU A 645 10.49 -5.59 14.70
N PHE A 646 10.98 -6.76 15.10
CA PHE A 646 11.09 -7.17 16.49
C PHE A 646 12.50 -7.04 17.09
N GLY A 647 13.49 -6.61 16.28
CA GLY A 647 14.88 -6.47 16.71
C GLY A 647 15.61 -7.81 16.90
N TYR A 648 15.14 -8.90 16.27
CA TYR A 648 15.75 -10.21 16.38
C TYR A 648 17.12 -10.30 15.68
N LYS A 649 17.99 -11.10 16.27
CA LYS A 649 19.31 -11.46 15.73
C LYS A 649 19.46 -12.98 15.64
N VAL A 650 20.41 -13.42 14.83
CA VAL A 650 20.79 -14.84 14.79
C VAL A 650 21.19 -15.29 16.20
N GLY A 651 20.62 -16.38 16.68
CA GLY A 651 20.79 -16.92 18.02
C GLY A 651 19.68 -16.59 19.00
N ASP A 652 18.84 -15.58 18.71
CA ASP A 652 17.71 -15.21 19.57
C ASP A 652 16.60 -16.26 19.52
N GLN A 653 15.68 -16.19 20.51
CA GLN A 653 14.50 -17.03 20.59
C GLN A 653 13.28 -16.33 19.98
N LEU A 654 12.65 -16.96 19.01
CA LEU A 654 11.38 -16.54 18.42
C LEU A 654 10.22 -17.21 19.15
N ASN A 655 9.21 -16.44 19.51
CA ASN A 655 7.97 -16.93 20.12
C ASN A 655 6.91 -17.10 19.04
N LEU A 656 6.36 -18.30 18.91
CA LEU A 656 5.29 -18.65 17.97
C LEU A 656 4.05 -19.10 18.75
N GLU A 657 2.93 -18.41 18.55
CA GLU A 657 1.63 -18.73 19.17
C GLU A 657 0.72 -19.30 18.09
N ASN A 658 0.23 -20.53 18.28
CA ASN A 658 -0.69 -21.18 17.33
C ASN A 658 -2.15 -20.72 17.52
N SER A 659 -3.07 -21.26 16.73
CA SER A 659 -4.52 -20.98 16.81
C SER A 659 -5.14 -21.35 18.17
N ASP A 660 -4.55 -22.31 18.89
CA ASP A 660 -5.00 -22.78 20.22
C ASP A 660 -4.40 -21.97 21.37
N ASN A 661 -3.71 -20.83 21.06
CA ASN A 661 -2.98 -19.98 22.00
C ASN A 661 -1.82 -20.71 22.73
N GLN A 662 -1.29 -21.76 22.16
CA GLN A 662 -0.07 -22.42 22.68
C GLN A 662 1.15 -21.69 22.16
N THR A 663 2.07 -21.35 23.05
CA THR A 663 3.30 -20.63 22.68
C THR A 663 4.48 -21.60 22.63
N TYR A 664 5.21 -21.56 21.52
CA TYR A 664 6.43 -22.30 21.28
C TYR A 664 7.62 -21.36 21.17
N HIS A 665 8.80 -21.86 21.59
CA HIS A 665 10.06 -21.12 21.54
C HIS A 665 11.03 -21.82 20.61
N VAL A 666 11.54 -21.11 19.60
CA VAL A 666 12.48 -21.67 18.64
C VAL A 666 13.66 -20.73 18.42
N LYS A 667 14.86 -21.28 18.28
CA LYS A 667 16.08 -20.53 18.04
C LYS A 667 16.13 -20.07 16.58
N ILE A 668 16.54 -18.84 16.34
CA ILE A 668 16.80 -18.29 15.00
C ILE A 668 18.19 -18.71 14.56
N ALA A 669 18.29 -19.52 13.50
CA ALA A 669 19.55 -19.97 12.92
C ALA A 669 20.06 -19.01 11.84
N ALA A 670 19.16 -18.44 11.04
CA ALA A 670 19.52 -17.50 9.98
C ALA A 670 18.39 -16.50 9.70
N ILE A 671 18.79 -15.35 9.11
CA ILE A 671 17.87 -14.30 8.66
C ILE A 671 18.04 -14.16 7.14
N ALA A 672 17.00 -14.48 6.37
CA ALA A 672 17.04 -14.52 4.91
C ALA A 672 16.38 -13.31 4.26
N GLU A 673 16.90 -12.94 3.10
CA GLU A 673 16.31 -11.92 2.21
C GLU A 673 14.90 -12.35 1.80
N ASN A 674 13.90 -11.50 2.09
CA ASN A 674 12.52 -11.67 1.63
C ASN A 674 11.78 -10.35 1.75
N TYR A 675 10.97 -10.00 0.74
CA TYR A 675 10.38 -8.67 0.61
C TYR A 675 8.89 -8.62 0.93
N THR A 676 8.20 -9.77 0.98
CA THR A 676 6.74 -9.80 1.18
C THR A 676 6.36 -10.83 2.23
N GLY A 677 5.44 -10.48 3.13
CA GLY A 677 4.93 -11.37 4.17
C GLY A 677 5.94 -11.73 5.25
N HIS A 678 5.49 -12.46 6.24
CA HIS A 678 6.33 -13.02 7.31
C HIS A 678 6.32 -14.53 7.24
N PHE A 679 7.50 -15.11 7.12
CA PHE A 679 7.68 -16.54 6.98
C PHE A 679 8.71 -17.06 7.98
N VAL A 680 8.45 -18.29 8.46
CA VAL A 680 9.38 -19.08 9.25
C VAL A 680 9.52 -20.43 8.59
N TYR A 681 10.76 -20.85 8.39
CA TYR A 681 11.07 -22.10 7.74
C TYR A 681 11.82 -23.01 8.70
N MET A 682 11.39 -24.27 8.82
CA MET A 682 12.04 -25.25 9.69
C MET A 682 12.03 -26.66 9.10
N THR A 683 12.85 -27.55 9.70
CA THR A 683 12.89 -28.95 9.35
C THR A 683 11.76 -29.72 10.06
N PRO A 684 11.32 -30.90 9.54
CA PRO A 684 10.33 -31.75 10.20
C PRO A 684 10.77 -32.23 11.59
N LYS A 685 12.06 -32.47 11.79
CA LYS A 685 12.62 -32.88 13.07
C LYS A 685 12.55 -31.77 14.12
N LEU A 686 12.85 -30.52 13.71
CA LEU A 686 12.72 -29.37 14.60
C LEU A 686 11.26 -29.12 14.97
N TYR A 687 10.33 -29.21 14.00
CA TYR A 687 8.89 -29.13 14.24
C TYR A 687 8.41 -30.18 15.22
N GLN A 688 8.81 -31.46 15.04
CA GLN A 688 8.45 -32.55 15.94
C GLN A 688 9.03 -32.33 17.34
N THR A 689 10.23 -31.79 17.45
CA THR A 689 10.84 -31.44 18.75
C THR A 689 10.05 -30.38 19.48
N MET A 690 9.58 -29.34 18.72
CA MET A 690 8.83 -28.21 19.23
C MET A 690 7.41 -28.58 19.65
N THR A 691 6.65 -29.24 18.78
CA THR A 691 5.20 -29.52 18.96
C THR A 691 4.91 -30.91 19.55
N LYS A 692 5.88 -31.83 19.56
CA LYS A 692 5.72 -33.26 19.87
C LYS A 692 4.84 -34.00 18.86
N GLN A 693 4.50 -33.38 17.73
CA GLN A 693 3.68 -33.94 16.66
C GLN A 693 4.47 -34.03 15.36
N LYS A 694 4.14 -35.01 14.52
CA LYS A 694 4.68 -35.05 13.14
C LYS A 694 3.91 -34.09 12.27
N PRO A 695 4.59 -33.37 11.35
CA PRO A 695 3.88 -32.47 10.43
C PRO A 695 3.03 -33.29 9.45
N GLU A 696 1.75 -32.92 9.31
CA GLU A 696 0.85 -33.45 8.27
C GLU A 696 0.91 -32.54 7.05
N TYR A 697 1.49 -33.02 5.96
CA TYR A 697 1.74 -32.18 4.77
C TYR A 697 0.43 -31.80 4.08
N ASN A 698 0.02 -30.57 4.24
CA ASN A 698 -1.24 -29.97 3.76
C ASN A 698 -1.06 -29.05 2.54
N THR A 699 0.16 -28.88 2.06
CA THR A 699 0.49 -27.96 0.95
C THR A 699 1.56 -28.59 0.06
N GLU A 700 1.56 -28.24 -1.24
CA GLU A 700 2.61 -28.66 -2.17
C GLU A 700 2.98 -27.53 -3.12
N PHE A 701 4.29 -27.27 -3.29
CA PHE A 701 4.78 -26.34 -4.29
C PHE A 701 5.06 -27.07 -5.61
N LEU A 702 4.64 -26.44 -6.71
CA LEU A 702 4.86 -26.95 -8.06
C LEU A 702 5.86 -26.06 -8.82
N LEU A 703 6.85 -26.70 -9.40
CA LEU A 703 7.87 -26.07 -10.25
C LEU A 703 7.77 -26.63 -11.66
N PHE A 704 7.56 -25.76 -12.63
CA PHE A 704 7.48 -26.10 -14.06
C PHE A 704 8.75 -25.68 -14.80
N ASP A 705 9.08 -26.37 -15.90
CA ASP A 705 10.28 -26.12 -16.71
C ASP A 705 10.29 -24.72 -17.35
N LYS A 706 9.13 -24.19 -17.69
CA LYS A 706 8.94 -22.88 -18.32
C LYS A 706 7.87 -22.06 -17.61
N LYS A 707 7.91 -20.76 -17.81
CA LYS A 707 6.81 -19.89 -17.36
C LYS A 707 5.52 -20.32 -18.03
N LEU A 708 4.48 -20.49 -17.23
CA LEU A 708 3.16 -20.86 -17.67
C LEU A 708 2.46 -19.68 -18.36
N SER A 709 1.74 -19.96 -19.43
CA SER A 709 0.79 -18.99 -20.01
C SER A 709 -0.53 -19.03 -19.24
N SER A 710 -1.32 -17.96 -19.30
CA SER A 710 -2.63 -17.91 -18.61
C SER A 710 -3.56 -19.07 -19.00
N LYS A 711 -3.51 -19.55 -20.24
CA LYS A 711 -4.28 -20.72 -20.70
C LYS A 711 -3.82 -22.01 -20.00
N GLN A 712 -2.52 -22.19 -19.85
CA GLN A 712 -1.97 -23.35 -19.14
C GLN A 712 -2.30 -23.30 -17.66
N GLU A 713 -2.18 -22.13 -17.01
CA GLU A 713 -2.59 -21.95 -15.61
C GLU A 713 -4.06 -22.29 -15.41
N THR A 714 -4.95 -21.83 -16.29
CA THR A 714 -6.37 -22.17 -16.23
C THR A 714 -6.58 -23.69 -16.36
N SER A 715 -5.96 -24.32 -17.35
CA SER A 715 -6.08 -25.76 -17.59
C SER A 715 -5.54 -26.60 -16.43
N ILE A 716 -4.37 -26.24 -15.88
CA ILE A 716 -3.76 -26.89 -14.73
C ILE A 716 -4.64 -26.68 -13.48
N GLY A 717 -5.11 -25.45 -13.26
CA GLY A 717 -6.00 -25.10 -12.17
C GLY A 717 -7.28 -25.94 -12.18
N GLU A 718 -7.94 -26.06 -13.32
CA GLU A 718 -9.15 -26.88 -13.48
C GLU A 718 -8.86 -28.38 -13.26
N ALA A 719 -7.75 -28.89 -13.77
CA ALA A 719 -7.38 -30.29 -13.62
C ALA A 719 -7.13 -30.66 -12.15
N LEU A 720 -6.43 -29.77 -11.41
CA LEU A 720 -6.09 -30.01 -10.02
C LEU A 720 -7.25 -29.73 -9.06
N THR A 721 -8.06 -28.70 -9.31
CA THR A 721 -9.21 -28.38 -8.43
C THR A 721 -10.32 -29.44 -8.49
N LYS A 722 -10.39 -30.21 -9.59
CA LYS A 722 -11.30 -31.38 -9.69
C LYS A 722 -10.87 -32.56 -8.82
N GLN A 723 -9.64 -32.58 -8.34
CA GLN A 723 -9.14 -33.68 -7.51
C GLN A 723 -9.75 -33.60 -6.11
N PRO A 724 -10.32 -34.70 -5.56
CA PRO A 724 -10.98 -34.69 -4.25
C PRO A 724 -10.09 -34.23 -3.11
N LYS A 725 -8.78 -34.51 -3.19
CA LYS A 725 -7.76 -34.11 -2.21
C LYS A 725 -7.52 -32.59 -2.19
N VAL A 726 -7.67 -31.91 -3.32
CA VAL A 726 -7.28 -30.49 -3.46
C VAL A 726 -8.36 -29.59 -2.88
N LEU A 727 -7.95 -28.69 -1.99
CA LEU A 727 -8.79 -27.61 -1.48
C LEU A 727 -8.73 -26.39 -2.40
N ASN A 728 -7.51 -25.98 -2.77
CA ASN A 728 -7.27 -24.79 -3.60
C ASN A 728 -5.91 -24.86 -4.31
N ILE A 729 -5.77 -24.11 -5.38
CA ILE A 729 -4.49 -23.81 -6.06
C ILE A 729 -4.33 -22.32 -6.24
N THR A 730 -3.13 -21.82 -5.97
CA THR A 730 -2.78 -20.40 -6.18
C THR A 730 -1.55 -20.31 -7.07
N PHE A 731 -1.64 -19.60 -8.19
CA PHE A 731 -0.53 -19.34 -9.09
C PHE A 731 0.25 -18.10 -8.67
N LEU A 732 1.57 -18.18 -8.76
CA LEU A 732 2.46 -17.09 -8.42
C LEU A 732 2.26 -15.85 -9.31
N THR A 733 1.83 -16.05 -10.54
CA THR A 733 1.47 -14.98 -11.50
C THR A 733 0.28 -14.14 -11.03
N ALA A 734 -0.71 -14.74 -10.38
CA ALA A 734 -1.84 -14.02 -9.80
C ALA A 734 -1.38 -13.13 -8.64
N MET A 735 -0.52 -13.64 -7.75
CA MET A 735 0.09 -12.87 -6.68
C MET A 735 0.94 -11.72 -7.22
N LYS A 736 1.76 -11.99 -8.23
CA LYS A 736 2.58 -10.98 -8.90
C LYS A 736 1.71 -9.92 -9.59
N GLY A 737 0.63 -10.32 -10.25
CA GLY A 737 -0.30 -9.40 -10.92
C GLY A 737 -0.92 -8.40 -9.95
N SER A 738 -1.39 -8.85 -8.79
CA SER A 738 -1.90 -7.97 -7.73
C SER A 738 -0.83 -6.99 -7.24
N PHE A 739 0.42 -7.47 -7.09
CA PHE A 739 1.56 -6.63 -6.73
C PHE A 739 1.88 -5.59 -7.80
N ASP A 740 1.92 -5.98 -9.07
CA ASP A 740 2.20 -5.07 -10.19
C ASP A 740 1.11 -3.98 -10.31
N ASP A 741 -0.15 -4.29 -10.05
CA ASP A 741 -1.24 -3.31 -10.05
C ASP A 741 -1.12 -2.33 -8.86
N MET A 742 -0.73 -2.81 -7.69
CA MET A 742 -0.40 -1.95 -6.55
C MET A 742 0.75 -0.99 -6.89
N LEU A 743 1.80 -1.48 -7.57
CA LEU A 743 2.95 -0.67 -7.98
C LEU A 743 2.57 0.42 -8.97
N LYS A 744 1.69 0.14 -9.94
CA LYS A 744 1.21 1.14 -10.91
C LYS A 744 0.51 2.32 -10.23
N SER A 745 -0.28 2.06 -9.20
CA SER A 745 -0.96 3.13 -8.44
C SER A 745 0.03 3.99 -7.67
N LEU A 746 1.06 3.39 -7.08
CA LEU A 746 2.13 4.11 -6.41
C LEU A 746 2.99 4.93 -7.39
N ASP A 747 3.21 4.45 -8.61
CA ASP A 747 3.95 5.18 -9.65
C ASP A 747 3.32 6.58 -9.91
N ILE A 748 2.01 6.71 -9.94
CA ILE A 748 1.32 8.00 -10.14
C ILE A 748 1.66 8.97 -9.01
N VAL A 749 1.62 8.50 -7.76
CA VAL A 749 1.97 9.31 -6.57
C VAL A 749 3.42 9.79 -6.66
N ILE A 750 4.33 8.90 -7.06
CA ILE A 750 5.76 9.22 -7.20
C ILE A 750 5.98 10.25 -8.33
N TRP A 751 5.32 10.10 -9.48
CA TRP A 751 5.41 11.08 -10.55
C TRP A 751 4.92 12.47 -10.13
N VAL A 752 3.86 12.55 -9.33
CA VAL A 752 3.38 13.81 -8.74
C VAL A 752 4.46 14.41 -7.83
N LEU A 753 5.09 13.60 -6.95
CA LEU A 753 6.17 14.06 -6.10
C LEU A 753 7.39 14.55 -6.89
N ILE A 754 7.77 13.86 -7.96
CA ILE A 754 8.85 14.26 -8.86
C ILE A 754 8.51 15.58 -9.56
N ALA A 755 7.28 15.74 -10.07
CA ALA A 755 6.84 16.96 -10.74
C ALA A 755 6.85 18.17 -9.79
N VAL A 756 6.40 17.99 -8.56
CA VAL A 756 6.41 19.06 -7.54
C VAL A 756 7.83 19.38 -7.10
N SER A 757 8.68 18.37 -6.89
CA SER A 757 10.12 18.56 -6.57
C SER A 757 10.85 19.29 -7.71
N GLY A 758 10.53 18.95 -8.95
CA GLY A 758 11.06 19.65 -10.14
C GLY A 758 10.60 21.11 -10.21
N SER A 759 9.34 21.38 -9.90
CA SER A 759 8.80 22.74 -9.84
C SER A 759 9.49 23.56 -8.75
N LEU A 760 9.72 22.97 -7.58
CA LEU A 760 10.51 23.59 -6.52
C LEU A 760 11.93 23.89 -6.98
N ALA A 761 12.59 22.92 -7.63
CA ALA A 761 13.95 23.09 -8.16
C ALA A 761 14.02 24.26 -9.15
N LEU A 762 13.05 24.38 -10.05
CA LEU A 762 12.97 25.48 -11.02
C LEU A 762 12.87 26.84 -10.32
N ILE A 763 11.98 26.99 -9.33
CA ILE A 763 11.79 28.24 -8.60
C ILE A 763 13.04 28.58 -7.79
N VAL A 764 13.65 27.62 -7.12
CA VAL A 764 14.88 27.80 -6.32
C VAL A 764 16.04 28.21 -7.21
N LEU A 765 16.29 27.50 -8.31
CA LEU A 765 17.35 27.81 -9.27
C LEU A 765 17.16 29.20 -9.88
N TYR A 766 15.91 29.53 -10.26
CA TYR A 766 15.59 30.85 -10.76
C TYR A 766 15.90 31.94 -9.73
N ASN A 767 15.47 31.76 -8.47
CA ASN A 767 15.72 32.76 -7.43
C ASN A 767 17.21 32.92 -7.11
N LEU A 768 17.96 31.83 -6.96
CA LEU A 768 19.39 31.87 -6.68
C LEU A 768 20.19 32.48 -7.83
N THR A 769 19.84 32.15 -9.07
CA THR A 769 20.49 32.74 -10.25
C THR A 769 20.16 34.23 -10.39
N ASN A 770 18.90 34.61 -10.12
CA ASN A 770 18.48 36.01 -10.15
C ASN A 770 19.22 36.85 -9.09
N ILE A 771 19.42 36.33 -7.88
CA ILE A 771 20.22 36.97 -6.83
C ILE A 771 21.66 37.10 -7.29
N ASN A 772 22.25 36.04 -7.85
CA ASN A 772 23.62 36.04 -8.32
C ASN A 772 23.88 37.10 -9.41
N VAL A 773 22.97 37.23 -10.36
CA VAL A 773 23.01 38.24 -11.43
C VAL A 773 22.87 39.66 -10.84
N SER A 774 21.90 39.89 -9.95
CA SER A 774 21.61 41.19 -9.34
C SER A 774 22.78 41.74 -8.55
N GLU A 775 23.55 40.88 -7.84
CA GLU A 775 24.73 41.26 -7.07
C GLU A 775 25.89 41.77 -7.96
N ARG A 776 25.93 41.34 -9.21
CA ARG A 776 27.02 41.60 -10.13
C ARG A 776 26.65 42.59 -11.22
N ILE A 777 25.48 43.23 -11.17
CA ILE A 777 25.04 44.17 -12.19
C ILE A 777 26.07 45.23 -12.47
N ARG A 778 26.74 45.75 -11.41
CA ARG A 778 27.82 46.74 -11.57
C ARG A 778 29.08 46.17 -12.26
N GLU A 779 29.55 45.02 -11.81
CA GLU A 779 30.70 44.33 -12.45
C GLU A 779 30.41 44.06 -13.92
N LEU A 780 29.20 43.54 -14.20
CA LEU A 780 28.75 43.20 -15.55
C LEU A 780 28.56 44.43 -16.43
N SER A 781 28.05 45.54 -15.87
CA SER A 781 27.97 46.82 -16.57
C SER A 781 29.33 47.40 -16.89
N THR A 782 30.28 47.34 -15.97
CA THR A 782 31.68 47.76 -16.21
C THR A 782 32.30 46.91 -17.33
N ILE A 783 32.13 45.58 -17.32
CA ILE A 783 32.62 44.68 -18.38
C ILE A 783 32.00 45.04 -19.74
N LYS A 784 30.72 45.35 -19.78
CA LYS A 784 30.04 45.80 -21.01
C LYS A 784 30.58 47.15 -21.52
N VAL A 785 30.84 48.09 -20.63
CA VAL A 785 31.42 49.39 -20.99
C VAL A 785 32.82 49.26 -21.54
N LEU A 786 33.58 48.25 -21.06
CA LEU A 786 34.89 47.89 -21.59
C LEU A 786 34.86 47.18 -22.95
N GLY A 787 33.68 47.03 -23.58
CA GLY A 787 33.51 46.55 -24.96
C GLY A 787 33.21 45.06 -25.11
N PHE A 788 32.94 44.33 -24.03
CA PHE A 788 32.56 42.92 -24.12
C PHE A 788 31.14 42.75 -24.65
N TYR A 789 30.91 41.75 -25.54
CA TYR A 789 29.63 41.44 -26.10
C TYR A 789 28.69 40.82 -25.08
N ASP A 790 27.39 40.98 -25.26
CA ASP A 790 26.35 40.39 -24.38
C ASP A 790 26.53 38.89 -24.14
N ARG A 791 26.96 38.13 -25.15
CA ARG A 791 27.24 36.68 -25.02
C ARG A 791 28.44 36.39 -24.11
N GLU A 792 29.48 37.21 -24.13
CA GLU A 792 30.69 37.03 -23.32
C GLU A 792 30.38 37.30 -21.84
N VAL A 793 29.65 38.38 -21.57
CA VAL A 793 29.18 38.73 -20.23
C VAL A 793 28.26 37.65 -19.66
N THR A 794 27.35 37.15 -20.49
CA THR A 794 26.46 36.04 -20.10
C THR A 794 27.23 34.77 -19.81
N THR A 795 28.19 34.39 -20.66
CA THR A 795 29.02 33.20 -20.48
C THR A 795 29.87 33.30 -19.21
N TYR A 796 30.32 34.48 -18.80
CA TYR A 796 31.05 34.68 -17.56
C TYR A 796 30.20 34.32 -16.33
N VAL A 797 28.95 34.76 -16.26
CA VAL A 797 27.99 34.42 -15.20
C VAL A 797 27.63 32.94 -15.26
N TYR A 798 27.44 32.39 -16.44
CA TYR A 798 26.98 31.02 -16.64
C TYR A 798 27.99 29.98 -16.16
N ARG A 799 29.30 30.21 -16.39
CA ARG A 799 30.38 29.34 -15.93
C ARG A 799 30.31 29.10 -14.41
N GLU A 800 30.07 30.16 -13.64
CA GLU A 800 29.96 30.03 -12.20
C GLU A 800 28.70 29.22 -11.81
N ASN A 801 27.55 29.52 -12.41
CA ASN A 801 26.33 28.81 -12.13
C ASN A 801 26.44 27.32 -12.50
N ILE A 802 27.07 26.99 -13.64
CA ILE A 802 27.28 25.59 -14.05
C ILE A 802 28.19 24.86 -13.03
N ILE A 803 29.26 25.49 -12.58
CA ILE A 803 30.16 24.91 -11.57
C ILE A 803 29.40 24.66 -10.25
N LEU A 804 28.62 25.66 -9.81
CA LEU A 804 27.80 25.53 -8.59
C LEU A 804 26.73 24.43 -8.72
N THR A 805 26.12 24.33 -9.88
CA THR A 805 25.15 23.27 -10.17
C THR A 805 25.81 21.90 -10.13
N PHE A 806 26.99 21.76 -10.74
CA PHE A 806 27.72 20.50 -10.74
C PHE A 806 28.13 20.06 -9.32
N ILE A 807 28.64 21.00 -8.52
CA ILE A 807 28.94 20.74 -7.10
C ILE A 807 27.66 20.39 -6.34
N GLY A 808 26.55 21.13 -6.60
CA GLY A 808 25.26 20.89 -5.99
C GLY A 808 24.68 19.51 -6.33
N ILE A 809 24.85 19.05 -7.58
CA ILE A 809 24.47 17.71 -8.01
C ILE A 809 25.27 16.64 -7.23
N ILE A 810 26.58 16.76 -7.12
CA ILE A 810 27.43 15.81 -6.39
C ILE A 810 26.98 15.74 -4.91
N VAL A 811 26.87 16.88 -4.25
CA VAL A 811 26.42 16.97 -2.85
C VAL A 811 24.99 16.43 -2.72
N GLY A 812 24.13 16.73 -3.70
CA GLY A 812 22.77 16.26 -3.78
C GLY A 812 22.62 14.74 -3.92
N CYS A 813 23.58 14.08 -4.61
CA CYS A 813 23.62 12.62 -4.69
C CYS A 813 23.82 11.99 -3.30
N PHE A 814 24.74 12.51 -2.50
CA PHE A 814 24.98 12.03 -1.13
C PHE A 814 23.78 12.33 -0.23
N PHE A 815 23.29 13.56 -0.27
CA PHE A 815 22.14 13.97 0.52
C PHE A 815 20.88 13.19 0.15
N GLY A 816 20.63 13.01 -1.15
CA GLY A 816 19.49 12.25 -1.66
C GLY A 816 19.51 10.79 -1.23
N LYS A 817 20.70 10.14 -1.22
CA LYS A 817 20.84 8.77 -0.72
C LYS A 817 20.50 8.66 0.77
N ILE A 818 21.02 9.57 1.59
CA ILE A 818 20.72 9.60 3.04
C ILE A 818 19.23 9.84 3.27
N LEU A 819 18.67 10.81 2.55
CA LEU A 819 17.25 11.15 2.65
C LEU A 819 16.35 10.00 2.21
N HIS A 820 16.70 9.33 1.11
CA HIS A 820 16.00 8.16 0.62
C HIS A 820 15.97 7.03 1.66
N GLN A 821 17.12 6.69 2.26
CA GLN A 821 17.19 5.67 3.31
C GLN A 821 16.33 6.02 4.53
N TYR A 822 16.33 7.30 4.93
CA TYR A 822 15.52 7.77 6.04
C TYR A 822 14.02 7.70 5.74
N ILE A 823 13.60 8.11 4.54
CA ILE A 823 12.20 8.03 4.11
C ILE A 823 11.76 6.56 3.99
N LEU A 824 12.61 5.71 3.41
CA LEU A 824 12.33 4.29 3.28
C LEU A 824 12.04 3.65 4.65
N ALA A 825 12.90 3.89 5.64
CA ALA A 825 12.74 3.38 6.99
C ALA A 825 11.46 3.86 7.69
N THR A 826 10.89 5.00 7.27
CA THR A 826 9.69 5.59 7.88
C THR A 826 8.40 5.21 7.17
N VAL A 827 8.48 4.96 5.84
CA VAL A 827 7.31 4.66 4.99
C VAL A 827 7.09 3.16 4.83
N GLU A 828 8.09 2.36 5.19
CA GLU A 828 8.05 0.91 5.08
C GLU A 828 6.96 0.33 6.00
N VAL A 829 6.04 -0.46 5.42
CA VAL A 829 4.97 -1.14 6.16
C VAL A 829 5.44 -2.46 6.76
N ASP A 830 4.67 -2.98 7.74
CA ASP A 830 5.08 -4.17 8.49
C ASP A 830 5.22 -5.42 7.60
N LEU A 831 4.34 -5.62 6.62
CA LEU A 831 4.34 -6.80 5.75
C LEU A 831 5.30 -6.73 4.56
N ILE A 832 5.82 -5.55 4.20
CA ILE A 832 6.64 -5.37 3.00
C ILE A 832 7.97 -4.73 3.38
N MET A 833 9.06 -5.28 2.88
CA MET A 833 10.39 -4.68 2.94
C MET A 833 10.70 -4.01 1.59
N PHE A 834 11.12 -2.75 1.60
CA PHE A 834 11.55 -2.09 0.38
C PHE A 834 13.05 -2.31 0.12
N SER A 835 13.42 -2.41 -1.16
CA SER A 835 14.85 -2.47 -1.54
C SER A 835 15.54 -1.14 -1.23
N PRO A 836 16.65 -1.12 -0.47
CA PRO A 836 17.35 0.13 -0.17
C PRO A 836 18.25 0.61 -1.32
N ILE A 837 18.16 0.00 -2.49
CA ILE A 837 19.02 0.25 -3.64
C ILE A 837 18.40 1.34 -4.52
N ILE A 838 19.20 2.36 -4.83
CA ILE A 838 18.87 3.35 -5.87
C ILE A 838 19.70 2.98 -7.10
N HIS A 839 19.06 2.73 -8.21
CA HIS A 839 19.74 2.40 -9.46
C HIS A 839 20.47 3.61 -10.06
N TRP A 840 21.58 3.39 -10.72
CA TRP A 840 22.38 4.48 -11.34
C TRP A 840 21.59 5.36 -12.34
N PRO A 841 20.60 4.85 -13.11
CA PRO A 841 19.82 5.70 -14.01
C PRO A 841 19.02 6.77 -13.25
N SER A 842 18.57 6.50 -12.03
CA SER A 842 17.80 7.43 -11.20
C SER A 842 18.64 8.64 -10.77
N TYR A 843 19.92 8.42 -10.48
CA TYR A 843 20.88 9.52 -10.26
C TYR A 843 21.09 10.33 -11.55
N LEU A 844 21.20 9.65 -12.69
CA LEU A 844 21.39 10.31 -13.99
C LEU A 844 20.16 11.14 -14.37
N TYR A 845 18.93 10.59 -14.25
CA TYR A 845 17.70 11.32 -14.55
C TYR A 845 17.56 12.57 -13.67
N SER A 846 17.81 12.45 -12.37
CA SER A 846 17.78 13.58 -11.44
C SER A 846 18.80 14.64 -11.81
N ALA A 847 20.02 14.24 -12.19
CA ALA A 847 21.09 15.15 -12.61
C ALA A 847 20.74 15.86 -13.93
N VAL A 848 20.23 15.13 -14.92
CA VAL A 848 19.81 15.69 -16.21
C VAL A 848 18.67 16.69 -16.02
N ILE A 849 17.66 16.37 -15.24
CA ILE A 849 16.53 17.27 -14.94
C ILE A 849 17.03 18.56 -14.27
N THR A 850 17.89 18.42 -13.25
CA THR A 850 18.49 19.58 -12.56
C THR A 850 19.31 20.43 -13.51
N MET A 851 20.10 19.82 -14.40
CA MET A 851 20.89 20.54 -15.41
C MET A 851 19.99 21.22 -16.45
N CYS A 852 18.93 20.54 -16.92
CA CYS A 852 17.97 21.13 -17.84
C CYS A 852 17.27 22.36 -17.24
N PHE A 853 16.87 22.29 -15.98
CA PHE A 853 16.31 23.46 -15.29
C PHE A 853 17.34 24.59 -15.14
N THR A 854 18.59 24.27 -14.82
CA THR A 854 19.65 25.28 -14.77
C THR A 854 19.82 25.95 -16.11
N LEU A 855 19.89 25.19 -17.20
CA LEU A 855 20.01 25.76 -18.56
C LEU A 855 18.79 26.61 -18.94
N PHE A 856 17.58 26.14 -18.61
CA PHE A 856 16.35 26.88 -18.84
C PHE A 856 16.33 28.23 -18.11
N VAL A 857 16.70 28.24 -16.84
CA VAL A 857 16.84 29.46 -16.02
C VAL A 857 17.89 30.39 -16.61
N MET A 858 19.02 29.85 -17.08
CA MET A 858 20.06 30.65 -17.74
C MET A 858 19.55 31.34 -19.01
N VAL A 859 18.76 30.66 -19.83
CA VAL A 859 18.12 31.27 -21.01
C VAL A 859 17.21 32.45 -20.61
N ILE A 860 16.41 32.29 -19.56
CA ILE A 860 15.58 33.40 -19.03
C ILE A 860 16.44 34.56 -18.56
N MET A 861 17.54 34.26 -17.83
CA MET A 861 18.45 35.29 -17.33
C MET A 861 19.22 36.00 -18.43
N HIS A 862 19.59 35.34 -19.53
CA HIS A 862 20.20 35.97 -20.70
C HIS A 862 19.33 37.12 -21.24
N ARG A 863 18.01 36.88 -21.39
CA ARG A 863 17.07 37.91 -21.82
C ARG A 863 17.01 39.10 -20.86
N LYS A 864 17.19 38.88 -19.57
CA LYS A 864 17.20 39.90 -18.53
C LYS A 864 18.54 40.68 -18.56
N LEU A 865 19.68 40.04 -18.71
CA LEU A 865 21.01 40.63 -18.82
C LEU A 865 21.12 41.55 -20.05
N LYS A 866 20.48 41.17 -21.17
CA LYS A 866 20.47 41.97 -22.40
C LYS A 866 19.75 43.33 -22.20
N LYS A 867 18.78 43.41 -21.30
CA LYS A 867 17.95 44.61 -21.04
C LYS A 867 18.54 45.53 -19.98
N ILE A 868 19.74 45.26 -19.42
CA ILE A 868 20.34 46.10 -18.40
C ILE A 868 20.86 47.38 -19.02
N ASN A 869 20.38 48.54 -18.50
CA ASN A 869 20.88 49.86 -18.89
C ASN A 869 22.20 50.14 -18.17
N MET A 870 23.27 50.17 -18.93
CA MET A 870 24.65 50.35 -18.42
C MET A 870 24.89 51.68 -17.71
N ILE A 871 24.28 52.77 -18.21
CA ILE A 871 24.46 54.10 -17.66
C ILE A 871 23.78 54.24 -16.29
N GLU A 872 22.60 53.71 -16.17
CA GLU A 872 21.80 53.70 -14.90
C GLU A 872 22.45 52.82 -13.81
N ALA A 873 22.99 51.67 -14.21
CA ALA A 873 23.65 50.75 -13.31
C ALA A 873 24.99 51.30 -12.75
N LEU A 874 25.67 52.20 -13.45
CA LEU A 874 26.87 52.86 -13.01
C LEU A 874 26.60 54.16 -12.24
N LYS A 875 25.48 54.86 -12.53
CA LYS A 875 25.06 56.12 -11.86
C LYS A 875 24.34 55.92 -10.53
N SER A 876 23.87 54.75 -10.19
CA SER A 876 23.02 54.49 -9.04
C SER A 876 23.67 54.58 -7.63
N ASN A 877 24.75 55.37 -7.50
CA ASN A 877 25.45 55.64 -6.23
C ASN A 877 25.79 57.09 -5.97
N GLU A 878 25.19 58.03 -6.66
CA GLU A 878 25.19 59.42 -6.21
C GLU A 878 23.90 59.78 -5.51
#